data_986c1e03af5793e980330be809b57078
#
_entry.id   986c1e03af5793e980330be809b57078
#
_cell.length_a   1.000
_cell.length_b   1.000
_cell.length_c   1.000
_cell.angle_alpha   90.00
_cell.angle_beta   90.00
_cell.angle_gamma   90.00
#
_symmetry.space_group_name_H-M   'P 1'
#
loop_
_entity.id
_entity.type
_entity.pdbx_description
1 polymer ?
#
loop_
_entity_poly.entity_id
_entity_poly.type
_entity_poly.pdbx_seq_one_letter_code
_entity_poly.pdbx_strand_id
1 'polypeptide(L)'
;MANKEKIKLTRAEKRQLQALMRSRQQRKKPPHSVQETIPYERMWPDGICRVSPSYYTKTVQFWDINYQLAQNEDKSAIFEGWCDFLNAFDSSVHLQLSFLNLTANADAVEQRILLPDKADGFDAIRREYTEMLQNQLAKGSNGLSKRKYLTFGVESENYRTAKPRLERIETDLLNHFKRLGAAAAPLDGRERLKLMYDMFHLDAQTPFLFDWKWLASTGLRTKDFIVPSSFKFGERQRFDMGSKVSSVSFFSILASELNDRCLAEFLAMDSSLVVSFHLQAIDQTAAIKDIKHKLTALDQMKIDEQKKAVRAGYDMEILPSDLAAYGGEAKKLLEELQNRNERFFLATLLVMNTADNHHQLDLDVKQAQSIALQHNCQLIPLDYQQEAGMVSCLPLGENQIQIQRGLTTSAAAVFMPFTTQELCQNGAEALYYGLNALSNNLIMVDRKQLKNPNGLILGTPGSGKSFSAKREMSNVMLVTDDDVIICDPEGEYAPLVAQFGGQVIQISPTSTNYINPMEINLNYSDDDNPLSLKSDFILSLCELIVGGRDGLQPIEKTVIDRAVHIVYQPYLNDPQPENVPILEDLYNALRQQTEKEAQALATALEIYVTGSLNVFNHRTNVDVNSRMVCYDIKELGKQLKKLGMLIVQDQVWGRVTANRSEGKSTRYYMDEFHLLLREEQTAAYSVEIWKRFRKWGGIPTGITQNVKDLLASQEVENILENSDFICMLNQASGDREILAKKLGISPYQLSYVTQSGEGEGLLFYGNVILPFQDHFPKNTLLYKVMTTKLSDKAVQNEY
;
A
#
# COMPACT_ATOMS: atom_id res chain seq x y z
N MET A 1 69.47 -9.20 20.97
CA MET A 1 69.60 -9.19 19.53
C MET A 1 68.60 -10.16 18.95
N ALA A 2 67.45 -9.64 18.45
CA ALA A 2 66.37 -10.49 17.91
C ALA A 2 66.68 -10.75 16.42
N ASN A 3 66.84 -12.01 16.05
CA ASN A 3 67.06 -12.48 14.70
C ASN A 3 65.86 -12.10 13.81
N LYS A 4 66.05 -11.16 12.88
CA LYS A 4 65.10 -10.85 11.82
C LYS A 4 65.14 -11.98 10.80
N GLU A 5 64.27 -12.95 10.90
CA GLU A 5 64.01 -13.89 9.80
C GLU A 5 63.50 -13.12 8.57
N LYS A 6 64.31 -13.15 7.51
CA LYS A 6 63.93 -12.62 6.19
C LYS A 6 62.90 -13.56 5.58
N ILE A 7 61.60 -13.17 5.67
CA ILE A 7 60.51 -13.85 4.97
C ILE A 7 60.83 -13.85 3.48
N LYS A 8 61.09 -15.03 2.89
CA LYS A 8 61.31 -15.22 1.45
C LYS A 8 59.92 -15.30 0.76
N LEU A 9 59.48 -14.17 0.24
CA LEU A 9 58.26 -14.10 -0.56
C LEU A 9 58.42 -14.78 -1.91
N THR A 10 57.44 -15.53 -2.34
CA THR A 10 57.35 -16.14 -3.67
C THR A 10 57.19 -15.05 -4.76
N ARG A 11 57.38 -15.43 -6.03
CA ARG A 11 57.25 -14.48 -7.15
C ARG A 11 55.82 -13.96 -7.30
N ALA A 12 54.79 -14.76 -6.94
CA ALA A 12 53.38 -14.38 -6.92
C ALA A 12 53.07 -13.39 -5.78
N GLU A 13 53.54 -13.67 -4.56
CA GLU A 13 53.37 -12.79 -3.40
C GLU A 13 54.07 -11.42 -3.59
N LYS A 14 55.26 -11.41 -4.24
CA LYS A 14 55.92 -10.15 -4.62
C LYS A 14 55.09 -9.33 -5.62
N ARG A 15 54.45 -10.00 -6.60
CA ARG A 15 53.55 -9.30 -7.56
C ARG A 15 52.31 -8.76 -6.87
N GLN A 16 51.68 -9.52 -5.98
CA GLN A 16 50.55 -9.05 -5.17
C GLN A 16 50.92 -7.89 -4.25
N LEU A 17 52.05 -7.98 -3.58
CA LEU A 17 52.57 -6.92 -2.74
C LEU A 17 52.88 -5.64 -3.54
N GLN A 18 53.44 -5.80 -4.74
CA GLN A 18 53.68 -4.67 -5.65
C GLN A 18 52.37 -4.08 -6.19
N ALA A 19 51.38 -4.87 -6.47
CA ALA A 19 50.03 -4.39 -6.85
C ALA A 19 49.39 -3.65 -5.70
N LEU A 20 49.42 -4.16 -4.46
CA LEU A 20 48.99 -3.51 -3.24
C LEU A 20 49.76 -2.22 -2.94
N MET A 21 51.06 -2.17 -3.16
CA MET A 21 51.85 -0.95 -3.01
C MET A 21 51.50 0.10 -4.07
N ARG A 22 51.28 -0.33 -5.33
CA ARG A 22 50.82 0.57 -6.41
C ARG A 22 49.41 1.12 -6.13
N SER A 23 48.48 0.31 -5.63
CA SER A 23 47.14 0.77 -5.22
C SER A 23 47.20 1.72 -4.02
N ARG A 24 48.13 1.52 -3.10
CA ARG A 24 48.43 2.47 -2.01
C ARG A 24 49.05 3.78 -2.49
N GLN A 25 49.93 3.77 -3.48
CA GLN A 25 50.49 4.97 -4.07
C GLN A 25 49.51 5.76 -4.94
N GLN A 26 48.47 5.11 -5.45
CA GLN A 26 47.34 5.75 -6.15
C GLN A 26 46.28 6.28 -5.22
N ARG A 27 46.32 6.01 -3.89
CA ARG A 27 45.46 6.63 -2.94
C ARG A 27 45.67 8.14 -2.96
N LYS A 28 44.67 8.86 -3.39
CA LYS A 28 44.53 10.33 -3.22
C LYS A 28 44.91 10.71 -1.77
N LYS A 29 45.48 11.89 -1.58
CA LYS A 29 45.71 12.43 -0.24
C LYS A 29 44.45 12.26 0.62
N PRO A 30 44.60 12.00 1.95
CA PRO A 30 43.41 11.91 2.81
C PRO A 30 42.57 13.17 2.62
N PRO A 31 41.23 13.04 2.61
CA PRO A 31 40.34 14.18 2.40
C PRO A 31 40.58 15.23 3.49
N HIS A 32 40.71 16.48 3.09
CA HIS A 32 40.92 17.60 4.02
C HIS A 32 39.61 18.27 4.44
N SER A 33 38.51 17.92 3.76
CA SER A 33 37.17 18.48 4.02
C SER A 33 36.11 17.40 3.93
N VAL A 34 34.97 17.62 4.55
CA VAL A 34 33.79 16.73 4.52
C VAL A 34 33.29 16.53 3.07
N GLN A 35 33.40 17.58 2.25
CA GLN A 35 33.04 17.54 0.84
C GLN A 35 33.92 16.58 0.01
N GLU A 36 35.19 16.45 0.39
CA GLU A 36 36.13 15.57 -0.31
C GLU A 36 35.90 14.09 0.03
N THR A 37 35.30 13.78 1.19
CA THR A 37 34.97 12.41 1.61
C THR A 37 33.87 11.81 0.72
N ILE A 38 32.96 12.63 0.18
CA ILE A 38 31.87 12.17 -0.67
C ILE A 38 32.38 12.00 -2.12
N PRO A 39 32.36 10.80 -2.72
CA PRO A 39 33.15 10.49 -3.91
C PRO A 39 32.43 10.79 -5.23
N TYR A 40 31.76 11.94 -5.40
CA TYR A 40 31.27 12.31 -6.73
C TYR A 40 31.87 13.66 -7.18
N GLU A 41 32.04 13.81 -8.47
CA GLU A 41 32.61 15.01 -9.03
C GLU A 41 31.54 16.06 -9.40
N ARG A 42 30.42 15.58 -9.99
CA ARG A 42 29.34 16.45 -10.47
C ARG A 42 27.98 15.77 -10.51
N MET A 43 26.95 16.49 -10.10
CA MET A 43 25.54 16.16 -10.25
C MET A 43 24.91 17.09 -11.28
N TRP A 44 24.09 16.55 -12.20
CA TRP A 44 23.33 17.31 -13.19
C TRP A 44 21.84 17.35 -12.82
N PRO A 45 21.07 18.34 -13.33
CA PRO A 45 19.63 18.45 -13.07
C PRO A 45 18.83 17.22 -13.49
N ASP A 46 19.24 16.52 -14.56
CA ASP A 46 18.58 15.30 -15.07
C ASP A 46 18.88 14.02 -14.26
N GLY A 47 19.48 14.16 -13.09
CA GLY A 47 19.78 13.07 -12.19
C GLY A 47 21.03 12.28 -12.54
N ILE A 48 21.75 12.59 -13.61
CA ILE A 48 23.04 11.95 -13.91
C ILE A 48 24.09 12.47 -12.94
N CYS A 49 24.86 11.55 -12.36
CA CYS A 49 25.95 11.83 -11.45
C CYS A 49 27.27 11.31 -12.05
N ARG A 50 28.27 12.16 -12.14
CA ARG A 50 29.66 11.74 -12.42
C ARG A 50 30.34 11.43 -11.10
N VAL A 51 30.58 10.15 -10.86
CA VAL A 51 31.21 9.67 -9.63
C VAL A 51 32.73 9.72 -9.74
N SER A 52 33.27 9.27 -10.86
CA SER A 52 34.67 9.36 -11.19
C SER A 52 34.88 9.86 -12.64
N PRO A 53 36.09 10.16 -13.11
CA PRO A 53 36.32 10.67 -14.46
C PRO A 53 35.68 9.88 -15.59
N SER A 54 35.53 8.56 -15.41
CA SER A 54 34.97 7.65 -16.42
C SER A 54 33.69 6.95 -15.99
N TYR A 55 33.11 7.23 -14.79
CA TYR A 55 31.98 6.52 -14.27
C TYR A 55 30.79 7.43 -14.00
N TYR A 56 29.64 7.10 -14.60
CA TYR A 56 28.41 7.88 -14.56
C TYR A 56 27.26 7.01 -14.07
N THR A 57 26.40 7.56 -13.18
CA THR A 57 25.31 6.84 -12.57
C THR A 57 23.98 7.59 -12.61
N LYS A 58 22.87 6.84 -12.60
CA LYS A 58 21.50 7.33 -12.33
C LYS A 58 20.85 6.49 -11.23
N THR A 59 19.81 7.02 -10.62
CA THR A 59 19.08 6.35 -9.54
C THR A 59 17.59 6.39 -9.82
N VAL A 60 16.92 5.25 -9.59
CA VAL A 60 15.47 5.08 -9.67
C VAL A 60 14.95 4.74 -8.29
N GLN A 61 13.90 5.40 -7.83
CA GLN A 61 13.13 4.97 -6.66
C GLN A 61 12.11 3.94 -7.11
N PHE A 62 11.89 2.89 -6.32
CA PHE A 62 10.84 1.91 -6.58
C PHE A 62 10.06 1.61 -5.31
N TRP A 63 8.83 1.12 -5.48
CA TRP A 63 7.90 0.82 -4.39
C TRP A 63 7.64 -0.67 -4.28
N ASP A 64 7.15 -1.05 -3.12
CA ASP A 64 6.83 -2.44 -2.82
C ASP A 64 5.65 -2.99 -3.63
N ILE A 65 5.72 -4.29 -3.88
CA ILE A 65 4.59 -5.14 -4.21
C ILE A 65 4.38 -6.14 -3.07
N ASN A 66 3.18 -6.70 -2.99
CA ASN A 66 2.83 -7.59 -1.88
C ASN A 66 3.42 -8.99 -2.07
N TYR A 67 4.74 -9.11 -1.95
CA TYR A 67 5.45 -10.39 -2.12
C TYR A 67 5.23 -11.34 -0.95
N GLN A 68 5.36 -10.87 0.29
CA GLN A 68 5.35 -11.76 1.46
C GLN A 68 3.99 -12.43 1.69
N LEU A 69 2.91 -11.75 1.34
CA LEU A 69 1.54 -12.23 1.52
C LEU A 69 0.93 -12.83 0.24
N ALA A 70 1.67 -12.86 -0.87
CA ALA A 70 1.20 -13.41 -2.14
C ALA A 70 0.99 -14.94 -2.08
N GLN A 71 0.21 -15.47 -2.98
CA GLN A 71 0.07 -16.92 -3.19
C GLN A 71 1.39 -17.52 -3.67
N ASN A 72 1.61 -18.81 -3.45
CA ASN A 72 2.87 -19.45 -3.83
C ASN A 72 3.16 -19.35 -5.34
N GLU A 73 2.12 -19.44 -6.17
CA GLU A 73 2.23 -19.28 -7.63
C GLU A 73 2.66 -17.87 -8.00
N ASP A 74 2.06 -16.85 -7.38
CA ASP A 74 2.43 -15.45 -7.59
C ASP A 74 3.84 -15.14 -7.05
N LYS A 75 4.21 -15.72 -5.90
CA LYS A 75 5.58 -15.61 -5.38
C LYS A 75 6.61 -16.16 -6.35
N SER A 76 6.32 -17.34 -6.93
CA SER A 76 7.19 -17.95 -7.94
C SER A 76 7.30 -17.08 -9.18
N ALA A 77 6.18 -16.56 -9.68
CA ALA A 77 6.16 -15.66 -10.84
C ALA A 77 6.93 -14.34 -10.58
N ILE A 78 6.78 -13.75 -9.40
CA ILE A 78 7.54 -12.55 -9.00
C ILE A 78 9.03 -12.87 -8.89
N PHE A 79 9.38 -14.01 -8.30
CA PHE A 79 10.77 -14.44 -8.17
C PHE A 79 11.43 -14.69 -9.53
N GLU A 80 10.75 -15.40 -10.43
CA GLU A 80 11.22 -15.62 -11.81
C GLU A 80 11.35 -14.30 -12.57
N GLY A 81 10.37 -13.43 -12.47
CA GLY A 81 10.43 -12.09 -13.07
C GLY A 81 11.57 -11.22 -12.50
N TRP A 82 11.92 -11.40 -11.23
CA TRP A 82 13.09 -10.74 -10.62
C TRP A 82 14.42 -11.35 -11.10
N CYS A 83 14.47 -12.66 -11.30
CA CYS A 83 15.62 -13.32 -11.95
C CYS A 83 15.82 -12.79 -13.39
N ASP A 84 14.74 -12.68 -14.16
CA ASP A 84 14.79 -12.11 -15.51
C ASP A 84 15.24 -10.65 -15.51
N PHE A 85 14.79 -9.87 -14.51
CA PHE A 85 15.26 -8.50 -14.31
C PHE A 85 16.78 -8.44 -14.13
N LEU A 86 17.34 -9.24 -13.23
CA LEU A 86 18.79 -9.30 -13.00
C LEU A 86 19.53 -9.76 -14.26
N ASN A 87 19.00 -10.72 -15.00
CA ASN A 87 19.56 -11.24 -16.23
C ASN A 87 19.50 -10.26 -17.42
N ALA A 88 18.73 -9.18 -17.31
CA ALA A 88 18.66 -8.17 -18.39
C ALA A 88 19.94 -7.34 -18.54
N PHE A 89 20.79 -7.26 -17.49
CA PHE A 89 21.96 -6.38 -17.48
C PHE A 89 23.24 -7.15 -17.76
N ASP A 90 24.07 -6.62 -18.65
CA ASP A 90 25.39 -7.14 -18.98
C ASP A 90 26.47 -6.70 -17.97
N SER A 91 27.67 -7.22 -18.14
CA SER A 91 28.84 -6.93 -17.28
C SER A 91 29.30 -5.46 -17.30
N SER A 92 28.79 -4.64 -18.22
CA SER A 92 29.12 -3.22 -18.34
C SER A 92 28.26 -2.32 -17.46
N VAL A 93 27.22 -2.88 -16.82
CA VAL A 93 26.30 -2.16 -15.93
C VAL A 93 26.55 -2.60 -14.49
N HIS A 94 26.84 -1.64 -13.62
CA HIS A 94 26.94 -1.86 -12.19
C HIS A 94 25.60 -1.54 -11.56
N LEU A 95 25.07 -2.42 -10.72
CA LEU A 95 23.83 -2.24 -10.01
C LEU A 95 24.08 -2.11 -8.51
N GLN A 96 23.37 -1.19 -7.86
CA GLN A 96 23.35 -1.04 -6.41
C GLN A 96 21.89 -0.89 -5.97
N LEU A 97 21.37 -1.85 -5.21
CA LEU A 97 20.13 -1.72 -4.47
C LEU A 97 20.41 -1.06 -3.12
N SER A 98 19.68 -0.02 -2.81
CA SER A 98 19.81 0.70 -1.53
C SER A 98 18.46 0.75 -0.84
N PHE A 99 18.42 0.22 0.37
CA PHE A 99 17.25 0.19 1.24
C PHE A 99 17.54 1.07 2.44
N LEU A 100 16.69 2.06 2.66
CA LEU A 100 16.87 3.06 3.69
C LEU A 100 15.69 3.04 4.66
N ASN A 101 15.98 2.74 5.92
CA ASN A 101 15.10 3.03 7.04
C ASN A 101 15.66 4.28 7.71
N LEU A 102 15.09 5.43 7.43
CA LEU A 102 15.55 6.70 7.99
C LEU A 102 14.49 7.22 8.94
N THR A 103 14.91 7.76 10.08
CA THR A 103 14.01 8.49 10.97
C THR A 103 13.37 9.61 10.16
N ALA A 104 12.05 9.54 9.97
CA ALA A 104 11.32 10.63 9.36
C ALA A 104 11.43 11.84 10.28
N ASN A 105 11.50 13.03 9.68
CA ASN A 105 11.43 14.26 10.46
C ASN A 105 10.12 14.24 11.26
N ALA A 106 10.20 14.16 12.60
CA ALA A 106 9.04 14.12 13.47
C ALA A 106 8.09 15.30 13.16
N ASP A 107 8.64 16.50 13.00
CA ASP A 107 7.87 17.71 12.66
C ASP A 107 7.16 17.57 11.30
N ALA A 108 7.81 16.97 10.29
CA ALA A 108 7.21 16.79 8.97
C ALA A 108 6.13 15.70 8.96
N VAL A 109 6.25 14.70 9.82
CA VAL A 109 5.23 13.65 10.00
C VAL A 109 4.09 14.20 10.86
N GLU A 110 4.39 14.92 11.93
CA GLU A 110 3.38 15.60 12.75
C GLU A 110 2.57 16.61 11.95
N GLN A 111 3.21 17.41 11.10
CA GLN A 111 2.50 18.34 10.20
C GLN A 111 1.56 17.64 9.22
N ARG A 112 1.82 16.40 8.85
CA ARG A 112 0.96 15.62 7.94
C ARG A 112 -0.30 15.10 8.61
N ILE A 113 -0.22 14.77 9.89
CA ILE A 113 -1.34 14.24 10.67
C ILE A 113 -2.10 15.34 11.43
N LEU A 114 -1.54 16.55 11.48
CA LEU A 114 -2.17 17.71 12.10
C LEU A 114 -3.39 18.14 11.29
N LEU A 115 -4.56 18.05 11.88
CA LEU A 115 -5.76 18.63 11.31
C LEU A 115 -5.86 20.12 11.68
N PRO A 116 -5.88 21.03 10.70
CA PRO A 116 -6.02 22.46 10.99
C PRO A 116 -7.39 22.79 11.57
N ASP A 117 -7.45 23.75 12.49
CA ASP A 117 -8.70 24.29 12.98
C ASP A 117 -9.49 24.95 11.83
N LYS A 118 -10.79 24.65 11.69
CA LYS A 118 -11.68 25.16 10.64
C LYS A 118 -12.72 26.14 11.17
N ALA A 119 -12.80 26.37 12.49
CA ALA A 119 -13.78 27.22 13.17
C ALA A 119 -15.26 26.84 12.89
N ASP A 120 -15.51 25.54 12.66
CA ASP A 120 -16.82 24.95 12.35
C ASP A 120 -17.50 24.27 13.56
N GLY A 121 -16.93 24.45 14.76
CA GLY A 121 -17.42 23.85 16.01
C GLY A 121 -16.80 22.47 16.32
N PHE A 122 -16.01 21.87 15.42
CA PHE A 122 -15.43 20.54 15.61
C PHE A 122 -13.93 20.57 15.95
N ASP A 123 -13.36 21.73 16.22
CA ASP A 123 -11.91 21.88 16.45
C ASP A 123 -11.43 21.12 17.69
N ALA A 124 -12.25 20.99 18.73
CA ALA A 124 -11.92 20.18 19.90
C ALA A 124 -11.78 18.69 19.53
N ILE A 125 -12.65 18.19 18.64
CA ILE A 125 -12.61 16.81 18.17
C ILE A 125 -11.41 16.61 17.22
N ARG A 126 -11.06 17.62 16.39
CA ARG A 126 -9.85 17.56 15.53
C ARG A 126 -8.60 17.46 16.34
N ARG A 127 -8.50 18.19 17.46
CA ARG A 127 -7.35 18.11 18.37
C ARG A 127 -7.26 16.75 19.04
N GLU A 128 -8.36 16.21 19.58
CA GLU A 128 -8.42 14.83 20.12
C GLU A 128 -8.00 13.79 19.08
N TYR A 129 -8.49 13.95 17.85
CA TYR A 129 -8.14 13.04 16.75
C TYR A 129 -6.67 13.16 16.34
N THR A 130 -6.12 14.36 16.28
CA THR A 130 -4.69 14.61 16.02
C THR A 130 -3.82 13.97 17.10
N GLU A 131 -4.17 14.17 18.38
CA GLU A 131 -3.46 13.54 19.51
C GLU A 131 -3.52 12.01 19.44
N MET A 132 -4.66 11.45 19.07
CA MET A 132 -4.80 10.01 18.83
C MET A 132 -3.86 9.54 17.72
N LEU A 133 -3.80 10.24 16.57
CA LEU A 133 -2.89 9.89 15.47
C LEU A 133 -1.43 9.99 15.88
N GLN A 134 -1.02 11.01 16.66
CA GLN A 134 0.33 11.15 17.21
C GLN A 134 0.66 9.97 18.12
N ASN A 135 -0.27 9.58 19.01
CA ASN A 135 -0.11 8.44 19.90
C ASN A 135 -0.01 7.10 19.13
N GLN A 136 -0.77 6.94 18.04
CA GLN A 136 -0.66 5.75 17.18
C GLN A 136 0.68 5.74 16.42
N LEU A 137 1.11 6.87 15.91
CA LEU A 137 2.40 7.01 15.25
C LEU A 137 3.56 6.65 16.20
N ALA A 138 3.47 7.08 17.48
CA ALA A 138 4.47 6.77 18.50
C ALA A 138 4.52 5.27 18.88
N LYS A 139 3.42 4.53 18.68
CA LYS A 139 3.37 3.05 18.87
C LYS A 139 3.89 2.27 17.67
N GLY A 140 3.88 2.89 16.49
CA GLY A 140 4.40 2.31 15.25
C GLY A 140 5.92 2.30 15.21
N SER A 141 6.48 1.98 14.06
CA SER A 141 7.93 1.93 13.81
C SER A 141 8.61 3.30 13.95
N ASN A 142 8.40 3.98 15.06
CA ASN A 142 9.05 5.24 15.49
C ASN A 142 9.22 6.31 14.39
N GLY A 143 8.28 6.43 13.48
CA GLY A 143 8.35 7.39 12.39
C GLY A 143 9.42 7.08 11.34
N LEU A 144 9.83 5.82 11.17
CA LEU A 144 10.78 5.44 10.13
C LEU A 144 10.14 5.48 8.74
N SER A 145 10.80 6.18 7.83
CA SER A 145 10.47 6.19 6.41
C SER A 145 11.30 5.12 5.70
N LYS A 146 10.61 4.08 5.18
CA LYS A 146 11.25 3.00 4.41
C LYS A 146 11.25 3.38 2.93
N ARG A 147 12.45 3.49 2.34
CA ARG A 147 12.62 3.89 0.93
C ARG A 147 13.57 2.92 0.23
N LYS A 148 13.29 2.66 -1.04
CA LYS A 148 14.02 1.70 -1.87
C LYS A 148 14.49 2.35 -3.15
N TYR A 149 15.77 2.17 -3.45
CA TYR A 149 16.40 2.77 -4.62
C TYR A 149 17.24 1.74 -5.37
N LEU A 150 17.28 1.88 -6.68
CA LEU A 150 18.18 1.19 -7.55
C LEU A 150 19.08 2.23 -8.25
N THR A 151 20.36 2.20 -7.97
CA THR A 151 21.36 2.98 -8.66
C THR A 151 22.07 2.10 -9.67
N PHE A 152 22.17 2.56 -10.90
CA PHE A 152 22.90 1.88 -11.97
C PHE A 152 23.93 2.82 -12.58
N GLY A 153 25.02 2.25 -13.02
CA GLY A 153 26.14 3.01 -13.53
C GLY A 153 26.81 2.34 -14.72
N VAL A 154 27.43 3.18 -15.55
CA VAL A 154 28.17 2.77 -16.74
C VAL A 154 29.51 3.51 -16.83
N GLU A 155 30.52 2.84 -17.35
CA GLU A 155 31.77 3.50 -17.73
C GLU A 155 31.60 4.22 -19.07
N SER A 156 32.06 5.46 -19.14
CA SER A 156 31.96 6.30 -20.33
C SER A 156 33.02 7.42 -20.29
N GLU A 157 33.50 7.84 -21.43
CA GLU A 157 34.52 8.89 -21.55
C GLU A 157 33.99 10.28 -21.13
N ASN A 158 32.75 10.55 -21.43
CA ASN A 158 32.14 11.86 -21.14
C ASN A 158 30.62 11.77 -20.97
N TYR A 159 30.02 12.88 -20.49
CA TYR A 159 28.58 13.00 -20.25
C TYR A 159 27.73 12.78 -21.51
N ARG A 160 28.20 13.27 -22.69
CA ARG A 160 27.42 13.19 -23.94
C ARG A 160 27.24 11.74 -24.41
N THR A 161 28.24 10.88 -24.14
CA THR A 161 28.18 9.45 -24.48
C THR A 161 27.50 8.63 -23.38
N ALA A 162 27.63 9.06 -22.10
CA ALA A 162 26.98 8.40 -20.96
C ALA A 162 25.46 8.58 -20.96
N LYS A 163 24.98 9.80 -21.27
CA LYS A 163 23.55 10.17 -21.14
C LYS A 163 22.62 9.25 -21.94
N PRO A 164 22.75 9.05 -23.27
CA PRO A 164 21.83 8.21 -24.03
C PRO A 164 21.85 6.75 -23.56
N ARG A 165 23.01 6.27 -23.09
CA ARG A 165 23.16 4.91 -22.59
C ARG A 165 22.42 4.73 -21.26
N LEU A 166 22.56 5.69 -20.34
CA LEU A 166 21.85 5.69 -19.06
C LEU A 166 20.33 5.85 -19.24
N GLU A 167 19.87 6.69 -20.15
CA GLU A 167 18.46 6.88 -20.46
C GLU A 167 17.83 5.60 -21.06
N ARG A 168 18.57 4.88 -21.87
CA ARG A 168 18.10 3.58 -22.39
C ARG A 168 17.96 2.55 -21.27
N ILE A 169 18.99 2.41 -20.43
CA ILE A 169 18.96 1.49 -19.28
C ILE A 169 17.80 1.87 -18.33
N GLU A 170 17.57 3.16 -18.08
CA GLU A 170 16.46 3.64 -17.27
C GLU A 170 15.11 3.19 -17.85
N THR A 171 14.93 3.35 -19.16
CA THR A 171 13.68 2.93 -19.83
C THR A 171 13.47 1.43 -19.71
N ASP A 172 14.52 0.63 -19.89
CA ASP A 172 14.45 -0.82 -19.76
C ASP A 172 14.13 -1.22 -18.30
N LEU A 173 14.75 -0.58 -17.31
CA LEU A 173 14.49 -0.75 -15.89
C LEU A 173 13.03 -0.47 -15.53
N LEU A 174 12.49 0.67 -15.95
CA LEU A 174 11.10 1.05 -15.67
C LEU A 174 10.11 0.05 -16.30
N ASN A 175 10.40 -0.44 -17.50
CA ASN A 175 9.59 -1.47 -18.15
C ASN A 175 9.63 -2.80 -17.38
N HIS A 176 10.78 -3.20 -16.84
CA HIS A 176 10.90 -4.40 -16.02
C HIS A 176 10.14 -4.27 -14.71
N PHE A 177 10.26 -3.14 -13.99
CA PHE A 177 9.45 -2.89 -12.78
C PHE A 177 7.96 -2.92 -13.09
N LYS A 178 7.54 -2.32 -14.21
CA LYS A 178 6.13 -2.36 -14.64
C LYS A 178 5.63 -3.79 -14.90
N ARG A 179 6.46 -4.67 -15.48
CA ARG A 179 6.11 -6.09 -15.69
C ARG A 179 5.97 -6.85 -14.38
N LEU A 180 6.79 -6.52 -13.38
CA LEU A 180 6.69 -7.06 -12.03
C LEU A 180 5.48 -6.52 -11.25
N GLY A 181 4.77 -5.51 -11.77
CA GLY A 181 3.69 -4.83 -11.07
C GLY A 181 4.16 -3.78 -10.06
N ALA A 182 5.47 -3.50 -10.00
CA ALA A 182 6.04 -2.51 -9.10
C ALA A 182 6.05 -1.11 -9.73
N ALA A 183 5.67 -0.10 -8.97
CA ALA A 183 5.86 1.29 -9.38
C ALA A 183 7.33 1.68 -9.26
N ALA A 184 7.83 2.47 -10.21
CA ALA A 184 9.18 2.99 -10.18
C ALA A 184 9.24 4.37 -10.86
N ALA A 185 10.09 5.26 -10.35
CA ALA A 185 10.29 6.60 -10.89
C ALA A 185 11.78 6.98 -10.86
N PRO A 186 12.33 7.58 -11.93
CA PRO A 186 13.68 8.07 -11.93
C PRO A 186 13.80 9.32 -11.05
N LEU A 187 14.92 9.45 -10.34
CA LEU A 187 15.20 10.63 -9.54
C LEU A 187 15.91 11.69 -10.40
N ASP A 188 15.48 12.93 -10.26
CA ASP A 188 16.20 14.08 -10.77
C ASP A 188 17.42 14.42 -9.88
N GLY A 189 18.22 15.40 -10.28
CA GLY A 189 19.43 15.77 -9.54
C GLY A 189 19.12 16.38 -8.16
N ARG A 190 18.01 17.09 -8.00
CA ARG A 190 17.60 17.64 -6.70
C ARG A 190 17.14 16.54 -5.75
N GLU A 191 16.40 15.59 -6.26
CA GLU A 191 15.91 14.43 -5.50
C GLU A 191 17.07 13.54 -5.07
N ARG A 192 18.07 13.31 -5.92
CA ARG A 192 19.30 12.59 -5.55
C ARG A 192 20.12 13.32 -4.49
N LEU A 193 20.22 14.65 -4.57
CA LEU A 193 20.87 15.46 -3.54
C LEU A 193 20.10 15.38 -2.23
N LYS A 194 18.76 15.46 -2.29
CA LYS A 194 17.90 15.30 -1.12
C LYS A 194 18.06 13.92 -0.48
N LEU A 195 18.13 12.85 -1.27
CA LEU A 195 18.37 11.50 -0.78
C LEU A 195 19.68 11.42 0.03
N MET A 196 20.77 11.95 -0.48
CA MET A 196 22.05 11.99 0.24
C MET A 196 21.99 12.91 1.47
N TYR A 197 21.29 14.05 1.38
CA TYR A 197 21.04 14.92 2.52
C TYR A 197 20.31 14.17 3.64
N ASP A 198 19.24 13.49 3.33
CA ASP A 198 18.43 12.69 4.30
C ASP A 198 19.29 11.60 4.98
N MET A 199 20.28 11.01 4.27
CA MET A 199 21.21 10.03 4.85
C MET A 199 22.23 10.65 5.83
N PHE A 200 22.63 11.90 5.62
CA PHE A 200 23.63 12.58 6.45
C PHE A 200 23.04 13.40 7.59
N HIS A 201 21.77 13.77 7.51
CA HIS A 201 21.06 14.62 8.47
C HIS A 201 19.88 13.90 9.10
N LEU A 202 20.18 12.83 9.86
CA LEU A 202 19.18 11.98 10.49
C LEU A 202 18.49 12.63 11.70
N ASP A 203 19.00 13.74 12.21
CA ASP A 203 18.38 14.57 13.25
C ASP A 203 17.31 15.53 12.73
N ALA A 204 17.17 15.62 11.41
CA ALA A 204 16.09 16.31 10.67
C ALA A 204 15.72 17.73 11.16
N GLN A 205 16.65 18.42 11.87
CA GLN A 205 16.39 19.75 12.43
C GLN A 205 16.31 20.85 11.36
N THR A 206 16.91 20.63 10.21
CA THR A 206 16.93 21.61 9.11
C THR A 206 16.32 21.03 7.84
N PRO A 207 15.42 21.76 7.16
CA PRO A 207 14.89 21.32 5.88
C PRO A 207 15.96 21.38 4.80
N PHE A 208 15.89 20.44 3.82
CA PHE A 208 16.75 20.48 2.64
C PHE A 208 16.39 21.69 1.76
N LEU A 209 17.26 22.67 1.73
CA LEU A 209 17.13 23.89 0.92
C LEU A 209 18.14 23.86 -0.22
N PHE A 210 17.67 23.72 -1.45
CA PHE A 210 18.52 23.68 -2.63
C PHE A 210 17.78 24.19 -3.87
N ASP A 211 18.44 25.09 -4.63
CA ASP A 211 18.01 25.51 -5.97
C ASP A 211 19.23 25.57 -6.90
N TRP A 212 19.11 25.05 -8.10
CA TRP A 212 20.16 25.09 -9.13
C TRP A 212 20.63 26.51 -9.45
N LYS A 213 19.79 27.52 -9.32
CA LYS A 213 20.11 28.93 -9.54
C LYS A 213 21.16 29.44 -8.55
N TRP A 214 21.20 28.90 -7.36
CA TRP A 214 22.17 29.32 -6.32
C TRP A 214 23.60 28.92 -6.69
N LEU A 215 23.81 27.77 -7.35
CA LEU A 215 25.14 27.34 -7.77
C LEU A 215 25.81 28.37 -8.70
N ALA A 216 25.06 28.92 -9.64
CA ALA A 216 25.57 29.89 -10.60
C ALA A 216 25.90 31.24 -9.95
N SER A 217 25.15 31.64 -8.90
CA SER A 217 25.26 32.96 -8.27
C SER A 217 26.25 33.00 -7.09
N THR A 218 26.46 31.86 -6.40
CA THR A 218 27.24 31.80 -5.14
C THR A 218 28.62 31.16 -5.31
N GLY A 219 28.85 30.41 -6.40
CA GLY A 219 30.05 29.58 -6.57
C GLY A 219 30.13 28.34 -5.68
N LEU A 220 29.05 28.05 -4.92
CA LEU A 220 28.93 26.83 -4.11
C LEU A 220 28.81 25.60 -5.03
N ARG A 221 29.21 24.44 -4.51
CA ARG A 221 29.08 23.15 -5.18
C ARG A 221 27.87 22.38 -4.60
N THR A 222 27.32 21.44 -5.35
CA THR A 222 26.19 20.61 -4.89
C THR A 222 26.50 19.89 -3.57
N LYS A 223 27.76 19.54 -3.33
CA LYS A 223 28.21 18.93 -2.07
C LYS A 223 28.02 19.80 -0.84
N ASP A 224 28.14 21.14 -0.99
CA ASP A 224 28.03 22.07 0.13
C ASP A 224 26.62 22.09 0.76
N PHE A 225 25.61 21.63 0.01
CA PHE A 225 24.21 21.55 0.45
C PHE A 225 23.83 20.22 1.12
N ILE A 226 24.67 19.19 1.03
CA ILE A 226 24.34 17.84 1.50
C ILE A 226 25.24 17.34 2.61
N VAL A 227 26.44 17.95 2.79
CA VAL A 227 27.43 17.43 3.75
C VAL A 227 26.98 17.64 5.21
N PRO A 228 27.27 16.69 6.11
CA PRO A 228 27.09 16.87 7.54
C PRO A 228 28.16 17.84 8.09
N SER A 229 28.02 18.24 9.35
CA SER A 229 28.97 19.13 10.02
C SER A 229 30.38 18.55 10.12
N SER A 230 30.49 17.22 10.26
CA SER A 230 31.79 16.53 10.41
C SER A 230 31.69 15.06 10.10
N PHE A 231 32.84 14.48 9.66
CA PHE A 231 33.09 13.03 9.69
C PHE A 231 34.33 12.78 10.57
N LYS A 232 34.28 11.72 11.37
CA LYS A 232 35.42 11.31 12.19
C LYS A 232 35.62 9.79 12.12
N PHE A 233 36.61 9.34 11.35
CA PHE A 233 36.98 7.94 11.14
C PHE A 233 38.22 7.58 11.96
N GLY A 234 38.11 7.57 13.28
CA GLY A 234 39.25 7.29 14.18
C GLY A 234 39.15 5.93 14.88
N GLU A 235 37.97 5.37 14.98
CA GLU A 235 37.70 4.13 15.68
C GLU A 235 37.77 2.90 14.76
N ARG A 236 38.00 1.73 15.36
CA ARG A 236 38.18 0.48 14.61
C ARG A 236 36.94 0.08 13.80
N GLN A 237 35.74 0.14 14.42
CA GLN A 237 34.50 -0.39 13.89
C GLN A 237 33.36 0.65 13.84
N ARG A 238 33.65 1.91 14.07
CA ARG A 238 32.68 3.00 14.16
C ARG A 238 33.23 4.27 13.56
N PHE A 239 32.33 5.20 13.29
CA PHE A 239 32.66 6.58 12.90
C PHE A 239 31.56 7.54 13.35
N ASP A 240 31.92 8.80 13.55
CA ASP A 240 30.97 9.85 13.86
C ASP A 240 30.57 10.56 12.56
N MET A 241 29.28 10.86 12.42
CA MET A 241 28.68 11.60 11.32
C MET A 241 27.78 12.69 11.87
N GLY A 242 28.29 13.93 11.93
CA GLY A 242 27.61 15.03 12.59
C GLY A 242 27.41 14.75 14.07
N SER A 243 26.15 14.70 14.51
CA SER A 243 25.74 14.38 15.89
C SER A 243 25.53 12.88 16.14
N LYS A 244 25.55 12.05 15.10
CA LYS A 244 25.24 10.62 15.15
C LYS A 244 26.49 9.77 15.10
N VAL A 245 26.37 8.55 15.61
CA VAL A 245 27.40 7.51 15.53
C VAL A 245 26.94 6.39 14.62
N SER A 246 27.83 5.91 13.75
CA SER A 246 27.51 4.90 12.75
C SER A 246 28.50 3.76 12.72
N SER A 247 28.07 2.59 12.27
CA SER A 247 28.90 1.42 12.02
C SER A 247 28.47 0.73 10.73
N VAL A 248 29.44 0.43 9.85
CA VAL A 248 29.21 -0.36 8.64
C VAL A 248 29.73 -1.76 8.86
N SER A 249 28.86 -2.74 8.56
CA SER A 249 29.17 -4.17 8.60
C SER A 249 28.99 -4.79 7.23
N PHE A 250 29.77 -5.80 6.91
CA PHE A 250 29.54 -6.61 5.71
C PHE A 250 28.84 -7.92 6.06
N PHE A 251 28.04 -8.39 5.12
CA PHE A 251 27.27 -9.62 5.25
C PHE A 251 28.03 -10.80 4.66
N SER A 252 28.29 -11.79 5.49
CA SER A 252 28.97 -13.04 5.09
C SER A 252 27.97 -14.19 5.06
N ILE A 253 27.81 -14.81 3.90
CA ILE A 253 26.92 -15.94 3.68
C ILE A 253 27.66 -17.23 4.02
N LEU A 254 27.20 -17.95 5.04
CA LEU A 254 27.74 -19.25 5.46
C LEU A 254 26.86 -20.40 4.96
N ALA A 255 25.57 -20.14 4.74
CA ALA A 255 24.60 -21.13 4.31
C ALA A 255 24.83 -21.59 2.86
N SER A 256 24.52 -22.85 2.60
CA SER A 256 24.41 -23.40 1.23
C SER A 256 23.09 -22.98 0.57
N GLU A 257 22.04 -22.74 1.37
CA GLU A 257 20.73 -22.27 0.93
C GLU A 257 20.33 -21.01 1.70
N LEU A 258 19.83 -20.01 0.99
CA LEU A 258 19.36 -18.74 1.55
C LEU A 258 17.83 -18.72 1.58
N ASN A 259 17.27 -17.96 2.55
CA ASN A 259 15.83 -17.71 2.66
C ASN A 259 15.52 -16.27 2.19
N ASP A 260 14.44 -16.13 1.44
CA ASP A 260 13.93 -14.84 0.93
C ASP A 260 13.43 -13.86 2.01
N ARG A 261 13.34 -14.29 3.27
CA ARG A 261 12.94 -13.45 4.41
C ARG A 261 14.09 -12.64 5.01
N CYS A 262 15.35 -13.03 4.76
CA CYS A 262 16.50 -12.40 5.41
C CYS A 262 16.53 -10.88 5.24
N LEU A 263 16.41 -10.38 4.01
CA LEU A 263 16.40 -8.94 3.74
C LEU A 263 15.19 -8.25 4.37
N ALA A 264 14.02 -8.89 4.34
CA ALA A 264 12.80 -8.34 4.93
C ALA A 264 12.91 -8.14 6.44
N GLU A 265 13.55 -9.05 7.17
CA GLU A 265 13.75 -8.94 8.61
C GLU A 265 14.72 -7.81 8.98
N PHE A 266 15.77 -7.58 8.18
CA PHE A 266 16.61 -6.39 8.34
C PHE A 266 15.81 -5.11 8.16
N LEU A 267 14.98 -5.05 7.13
CA LEU A 267 14.16 -3.86 6.85
C LEU A 267 13.02 -3.68 7.85
N ALA A 268 12.70 -4.70 8.63
CA ALA A 268 11.71 -4.62 9.72
C ALA A 268 12.29 -4.04 11.01
N MET A 269 13.62 -3.86 11.13
CA MET A 269 14.24 -3.25 12.32
C MET A 269 13.71 -1.82 12.58
N ASP A 270 13.46 -1.51 13.84
CA ASP A 270 12.99 -0.18 14.30
C ASP A 270 14.16 0.76 14.61
N SER A 271 15.18 0.78 13.74
CA SER A 271 16.37 1.62 13.85
C SER A 271 16.75 2.26 12.53
N SER A 272 17.52 3.34 12.56
CA SER A 272 18.07 3.96 11.36
C SER A 272 19.10 3.01 10.72
N LEU A 273 18.78 2.55 9.53
CA LEU A 273 19.49 1.49 8.83
C LEU A 273 19.59 1.81 7.34
N VAL A 274 20.77 1.56 6.77
CA VAL A 274 20.98 1.53 5.31
C VAL A 274 21.51 0.17 4.92
N VAL A 275 20.79 -0.56 4.08
CA VAL A 275 21.29 -1.78 3.45
C VAL A 275 21.66 -1.47 2.02
N SER A 276 22.92 -1.76 1.64
CA SER A 276 23.42 -1.55 0.28
C SER A 276 23.87 -2.86 -0.32
N PHE A 277 23.25 -3.23 -1.43
CA PHE A 277 23.53 -4.47 -2.14
C PHE A 277 24.09 -4.15 -3.53
N HIS A 278 25.41 -4.33 -3.69
CA HIS A 278 26.11 -4.14 -4.95
C HIS A 278 26.13 -5.44 -5.72
N LEU A 279 25.77 -5.38 -7.00
CA LEU A 279 25.76 -6.48 -7.94
C LEU A 279 26.50 -6.08 -9.21
N GLN A 280 27.50 -6.85 -9.57
CA GLN A 280 28.22 -6.70 -10.83
C GLN A 280 28.19 -8.01 -11.59
N ALA A 281 27.53 -8.04 -12.74
CA ALA A 281 27.55 -9.22 -13.59
C ALA A 281 28.95 -9.43 -14.15
N ILE A 282 29.41 -10.69 -14.19
CA ILE A 282 30.65 -11.08 -14.86
C ILE A 282 30.30 -11.61 -16.26
N ASP A 283 31.16 -11.35 -17.22
CA ASP A 283 31.03 -11.98 -18.54
C ASP A 283 30.93 -13.50 -18.40
N GLN A 284 29.89 -14.09 -18.97
CA GLN A 284 29.56 -15.50 -18.80
C GLN A 284 30.69 -16.42 -19.30
N THR A 285 31.36 -16.04 -20.38
CA THR A 285 32.49 -16.79 -20.93
C THR A 285 33.67 -16.80 -19.97
N ALA A 286 33.94 -15.64 -19.36
CA ALA A 286 35.01 -15.49 -18.36
C ALA A 286 34.68 -16.27 -17.08
N ALA A 287 33.41 -16.19 -16.58
CA ALA A 287 32.96 -16.94 -15.41
C ALA A 287 33.07 -18.46 -15.60
N ILE A 288 32.62 -19.00 -16.73
CA ILE A 288 32.72 -20.41 -17.08
C ILE A 288 34.18 -20.86 -17.15
N LYS A 289 35.04 -20.03 -17.74
CA LYS A 289 36.49 -20.33 -17.84
C LYS A 289 37.12 -20.36 -16.45
N ASP A 290 36.84 -19.44 -15.59
CA ASP A 290 37.37 -19.37 -14.21
C ASP A 290 36.92 -20.59 -13.37
N ILE A 291 35.66 -20.99 -13.47
CA ILE A 291 35.12 -22.15 -12.77
C ILE A 291 35.76 -23.42 -13.29
N LYS A 292 35.96 -23.58 -14.61
CA LYS A 292 36.68 -24.71 -15.20
C LYS A 292 38.12 -24.78 -14.70
N HIS A 293 38.84 -23.67 -14.61
CA HIS A 293 40.20 -23.63 -14.04
C HIS A 293 40.19 -24.03 -12.55
N LYS A 294 39.23 -23.57 -11.75
CA LYS A 294 39.10 -23.98 -10.35
C LYS A 294 38.75 -25.46 -10.21
N LEU A 295 37.87 -26.00 -11.05
CA LEU A 295 37.55 -27.42 -11.11
C LEU A 295 38.82 -28.26 -11.44
N THR A 296 39.60 -27.86 -12.44
CA THR A 296 40.86 -28.54 -12.78
C THR A 296 41.84 -28.53 -11.61
N ALA A 297 41.95 -27.41 -10.89
CA ALA A 297 42.79 -27.31 -9.70
C ALA A 297 42.28 -28.20 -8.55
N LEU A 298 40.96 -28.26 -8.32
CA LEU A 298 40.34 -29.16 -7.34
C LEU A 298 40.55 -30.63 -7.70
N ASP A 299 40.41 -31.01 -8.99
CA ASP A 299 40.66 -32.34 -9.46
C ASP A 299 42.14 -32.74 -9.31
N GLN A 300 43.07 -31.79 -9.52
CA GLN A 300 44.48 -32.01 -9.22
C GLN A 300 44.74 -32.24 -7.73
N MET A 301 44.15 -31.41 -6.86
CA MET A 301 44.21 -31.58 -5.40
C MET A 301 43.67 -32.94 -4.98
N LYS A 302 42.52 -33.35 -5.57
CA LYS A 302 41.90 -34.65 -5.33
C LYS A 302 42.86 -35.80 -5.70
N ILE A 303 43.47 -35.74 -6.85
CA ILE A 303 44.47 -36.74 -7.32
C ILE A 303 45.68 -36.77 -6.37
N ASP A 304 46.15 -35.61 -5.92
CA ASP A 304 47.31 -35.55 -5.01
C ASP A 304 47.00 -36.10 -3.61
N GLU A 305 45.79 -35.84 -3.08
CA GLU A 305 45.32 -36.44 -1.83
C GLU A 305 45.09 -37.96 -1.96
N GLN A 306 44.53 -38.43 -3.09
CA GLN A 306 44.45 -39.88 -3.40
C GLN A 306 45.81 -40.55 -3.44
N LYS A 307 46.81 -39.94 -4.09
CA LYS A 307 48.20 -40.43 -4.08
C LYS A 307 48.81 -40.47 -2.68
N LYS A 308 48.51 -39.48 -1.81
CA LYS A 308 48.95 -39.47 -0.42
C LYS A 308 48.29 -40.59 0.38
N ALA A 309 46.99 -40.80 0.22
CA ALA A 309 46.22 -41.86 0.88
C ALA A 309 46.79 -43.25 0.52
N VAL A 310 46.98 -43.53 -0.77
CA VAL A 310 47.62 -44.78 -1.23
C VAL A 310 49.01 -44.98 -0.65
N ARG A 311 49.86 -43.96 -0.61
CA ARG A 311 51.20 -44.03 0.02
C ARG A 311 51.18 -44.30 1.51
N ALA A 312 50.10 -43.86 2.19
CA ALA A 312 49.87 -44.09 3.60
C ALA A 312 49.12 -45.40 3.91
N GLY A 313 48.77 -46.20 2.90
CA GLY A 313 48.09 -47.49 3.06
C GLY A 313 46.57 -47.37 3.28
N TYR A 314 45.97 -46.23 2.97
CA TYR A 314 44.52 -46.01 3.03
C TYR A 314 43.88 -46.22 1.65
N ASP A 315 42.55 -46.45 1.67
CA ASP A 315 41.78 -46.60 0.44
C ASP A 315 41.71 -45.29 -0.36
N MET A 316 41.78 -45.40 -1.71
CA MET A 316 41.67 -44.25 -2.62
C MET A 316 40.36 -43.49 -2.52
N GLU A 317 39.30 -44.10 -1.98
CA GLU A 317 37.97 -43.46 -1.77
C GLU A 317 37.95 -42.54 -0.55
N ILE A 318 38.90 -42.60 0.34
CA ILE A 318 39.01 -41.74 1.52
C ILE A 318 39.57 -40.37 1.10
N LEU A 319 38.64 -39.46 0.75
CA LEU A 319 38.93 -38.06 0.45
C LEU A 319 38.51 -37.17 1.61
N PRO A 320 39.20 -36.07 1.88
CA PRO A 320 38.67 -35.04 2.77
C PRO A 320 37.27 -34.66 2.31
N SER A 321 36.30 -34.68 3.23
CA SER A 321 34.88 -34.38 2.98
C SER A 321 34.71 -33.05 2.26
N ASP A 322 35.50 -32.06 2.62
CA ASP A 322 35.47 -30.70 2.09
C ASP A 322 35.86 -30.69 0.59
N LEU A 323 36.84 -31.48 0.17
CA LEU A 323 37.29 -31.51 -1.21
C LEU A 323 36.27 -32.17 -2.14
N ALA A 324 35.56 -33.17 -1.64
CA ALA A 324 34.48 -33.81 -2.37
C ALA A 324 33.24 -32.88 -2.50
N ALA A 325 32.88 -32.18 -1.44
CA ALA A 325 31.78 -31.21 -1.41
C ALA A 325 32.07 -30.03 -2.38
N TYR A 326 33.21 -29.39 -2.29
CA TYR A 326 33.60 -28.28 -3.18
C TYR A 326 33.64 -28.67 -4.65
N GLY A 327 34.10 -29.88 -4.97
CA GLY A 327 34.08 -30.39 -6.34
C GLY A 327 32.68 -30.61 -6.88
N GLY A 328 31.77 -31.12 -6.05
CA GLY A 328 30.35 -31.28 -6.37
C GLY A 328 29.63 -29.92 -6.61
N GLU A 329 29.80 -28.97 -5.70
CA GLU A 329 29.26 -27.63 -5.80
C GLU A 329 29.76 -26.88 -7.05
N ALA A 330 31.06 -26.95 -7.35
CA ALA A 330 31.64 -26.32 -8.53
C ALA A 330 31.12 -26.92 -9.85
N LYS A 331 30.87 -28.25 -9.89
CA LYS A 331 30.24 -28.91 -11.05
C LYS A 331 28.77 -28.46 -11.21
N LYS A 332 27.99 -28.45 -10.14
CA LYS A 332 26.63 -27.98 -10.14
C LYS A 332 26.54 -26.54 -10.64
N LEU A 333 27.40 -25.67 -10.13
CA LEU A 333 27.49 -24.28 -10.55
C LEU A 333 27.82 -24.16 -12.06
N LEU A 334 28.71 -24.99 -12.57
CA LEU A 334 29.05 -25.00 -14.00
C LEU A 334 27.84 -25.44 -14.84
N GLU A 335 27.11 -26.47 -14.43
CA GLU A 335 25.91 -26.94 -15.10
C GLU A 335 24.80 -25.86 -15.10
N GLU A 336 24.61 -25.18 -14.00
CA GLU A 336 23.62 -24.06 -13.87
C GLU A 336 23.97 -22.95 -14.85
N LEU A 337 25.22 -22.53 -14.93
CA LEU A 337 25.68 -21.48 -15.85
C LEU A 337 25.63 -21.90 -17.32
N GLN A 338 25.76 -23.19 -17.64
CA GLN A 338 25.74 -23.69 -19.01
C GLN A 338 24.34 -24.04 -19.52
N ASN A 339 23.48 -24.58 -18.66
CA ASN A 339 22.20 -25.20 -19.05
C ASN A 339 20.98 -24.41 -18.63
N ARG A 340 21.09 -23.44 -17.71
CA ARG A 340 20.05 -22.57 -17.24
C ARG A 340 20.35 -21.13 -17.64
N ASN A 341 19.36 -20.30 -17.76
CA ASN A 341 19.53 -18.87 -18.01
C ASN A 341 20.04 -18.14 -16.75
N GLU A 342 21.14 -18.65 -16.17
CA GLU A 342 21.79 -18.12 -14.98
C GLU A 342 23.00 -17.28 -15.37
N ARG A 343 23.17 -16.12 -14.72
CA ARG A 343 24.38 -15.30 -14.80
C ARG A 343 25.16 -15.40 -13.50
N PHE A 344 26.40 -15.00 -13.52
CA PHE A 344 27.25 -14.96 -12.35
C PHE A 344 27.54 -13.53 -11.95
N PHE A 345 27.25 -13.21 -10.69
CA PHE A 345 27.42 -11.88 -10.11
C PHE A 345 28.48 -11.90 -9.02
N LEU A 346 29.31 -10.84 -8.98
CA LEU A 346 30.04 -10.47 -7.77
C LEU A 346 29.14 -9.57 -6.92
N ALA A 347 28.88 -10.03 -5.72
CA ALA A 347 27.96 -9.40 -4.79
C ALA A 347 28.67 -8.91 -3.53
N THR A 348 28.35 -7.69 -3.09
CA THR A 348 28.74 -7.13 -1.78
C THR A 348 27.49 -6.61 -1.09
N LEU A 349 27.16 -7.16 0.06
CA LEU A 349 26.05 -6.68 0.90
C LEU A 349 26.61 -6.02 2.14
N LEU A 350 26.25 -4.75 2.34
CA LEU A 350 26.65 -3.91 3.46
C LEU A 350 25.44 -3.45 4.25
N VAL A 351 25.60 -3.36 5.56
CA VAL A 351 24.60 -2.82 6.48
C VAL A 351 25.25 -1.70 7.29
N MET A 352 24.72 -0.49 7.20
CA MET A 352 25.13 0.66 7.99
C MET A 352 24.05 0.96 9.02
N ASN A 353 24.34 0.77 10.29
CA ASN A 353 23.52 1.18 11.42
C ASN A 353 23.94 2.57 11.89
N THR A 354 22.98 3.41 12.27
CA THR A 354 23.22 4.76 12.80
C THR A 354 22.33 5.00 14.01
N ALA A 355 22.94 5.54 15.09
CA ALA A 355 22.24 5.81 16.34
C ALA A 355 22.68 7.14 16.97
N ASP A 356 21.97 7.58 18.03
CA ASP A 356 22.27 8.80 18.77
C ASP A 356 23.52 8.70 19.65
N ASN A 357 23.83 7.49 20.09
CA ASN A 357 24.96 7.24 21.00
C ASN A 357 25.53 5.84 20.80
N HIS A 358 26.73 5.61 21.34
CA HIS A 358 27.44 4.34 21.23
C HIS A 358 26.66 3.14 21.79
N HIS A 359 25.95 3.33 22.90
CA HIS A 359 25.20 2.23 23.53
C HIS A 359 24.07 1.75 22.64
N GLN A 360 23.27 2.67 22.08
CA GLN A 360 22.18 2.33 21.16
C GLN A 360 22.73 1.69 19.90
N LEU A 361 23.82 2.23 19.34
CA LEU A 361 24.46 1.65 18.16
C LEU A 361 24.88 0.18 18.40
N ASP A 362 25.46 -0.10 19.59
CA ASP A 362 25.85 -1.47 19.93
C ASP A 362 24.65 -2.43 20.02
N LEU A 363 23.50 -1.95 20.52
CA LEU A 363 22.26 -2.72 20.56
C LEU A 363 21.73 -3.00 19.15
N ASP A 364 21.70 -1.99 18.29
CA ASP A 364 21.21 -2.10 16.92
C ASP A 364 22.10 -3.02 16.08
N VAL A 365 23.42 -2.91 16.21
CA VAL A 365 24.37 -3.82 15.53
C VAL A 365 24.20 -5.26 16.02
N LYS A 366 24.03 -5.49 17.32
CA LYS A 366 23.78 -6.83 17.86
C LYS A 366 22.46 -7.42 17.38
N GLN A 367 21.41 -6.60 17.30
CA GLN A 367 20.13 -7.03 16.74
C GLN A 367 20.28 -7.45 15.27
N ALA A 368 20.96 -6.63 14.45
CA ALA A 368 21.26 -6.96 13.06
C ALA A 368 22.09 -8.24 12.94
N GLN A 369 23.08 -8.45 13.82
CA GLN A 369 23.87 -9.69 13.89
C GLN A 369 23.01 -10.90 14.24
N SER A 370 22.07 -10.76 15.16
CA SER A 370 21.13 -11.85 15.54
C SER A 370 20.25 -12.26 14.36
N ILE A 371 19.73 -11.29 13.58
CA ILE A 371 18.95 -11.57 12.37
C ILE A 371 19.80 -12.34 11.36
N ALA A 372 21.05 -11.92 11.11
CA ALA A 372 21.93 -12.64 10.21
C ALA A 372 22.16 -14.09 10.65
N LEU A 373 22.38 -14.32 11.94
CA LEU A 373 22.61 -15.66 12.52
C LEU A 373 21.40 -16.58 12.36
N GLN A 374 20.17 -16.08 12.49
CA GLN A 374 18.95 -16.84 12.28
C GLN A 374 18.83 -17.39 10.86
N HIS A 375 19.46 -16.73 9.89
CA HIS A 375 19.53 -17.14 8.49
C HIS A 375 20.84 -17.85 8.11
N ASN A 376 21.59 -18.36 9.10
CA ASN A 376 22.91 -18.98 8.89
C ASN A 376 23.89 -18.07 8.13
N CYS A 377 23.86 -16.80 8.44
CA CYS A 377 24.73 -15.77 7.90
C CYS A 377 25.43 -15.02 9.04
N GLN A 378 26.46 -14.28 8.73
CA GLN A 378 27.15 -13.43 9.70
C GLN A 378 27.19 -11.99 9.22
N LEU A 379 26.94 -11.07 10.12
CA LEU A 379 27.15 -9.64 9.92
C LEU A 379 28.39 -9.21 10.71
N ILE A 380 29.45 -8.82 10.00
CA ILE A 380 30.76 -8.55 10.57
C ILE A 380 31.10 -7.07 10.36
N PRO A 381 31.30 -6.28 11.45
CA PRO A 381 31.72 -4.89 11.31
C PRO A 381 33.05 -4.76 10.57
N LEU A 382 33.16 -3.75 9.71
CA LEU A 382 34.40 -3.48 8.96
C LEU A 382 35.47 -2.90 9.89
N ASP A 383 36.62 -3.57 9.96
CA ASP A 383 37.77 -3.14 10.75
C ASP A 383 38.61 -2.10 9.97
N TYR A 384 38.72 -0.88 10.50
CA TYR A 384 39.48 0.24 9.92
C TYR A 384 39.12 0.56 8.45
N GLN A 385 37.96 0.16 7.99
CA GLN A 385 37.41 0.40 6.63
C GLN A 385 36.06 1.11 6.68
N GLN A 386 35.75 1.79 7.77
CA GLN A 386 34.45 2.45 7.98
C GLN A 386 34.19 3.57 6.96
N GLU A 387 35.24 4.33 6.57
CA GLU A 387 35.12 5.34 5.50
C GLU A 387 34.76 4.73 4.17
N ALA A 388 35.49 3.68 3.75
CA ALA A 388 35.19 2.96 2.51
C ALA A 388 33.81 2.29 2.54
N GLY A 389 33.41 1.76 3.70
CA GLY A 389 32.08 1.19 3.94
C GLY A 389 30.98 2.24 3.80
N MET A 390 31.09 3.39 4.46
CA MET A 390 30.15 4.50 4.35
C MET A 390 29.99 4.95 2.88
N VAL A 391 31.13 5.17 2.20
CA VAL A 391 31.11 5.55 0.77
C VAL A 391 30.36 4.52 -0.07
N SER A 392 30.57 3.22 0.18
CA SER A 392 29.89 2.14 -0.54
C SER A 392 28.41 2.03 -0.20
N CYS A 393 27.95 2.57 0.92
CA CYS A 393 26.53 2.64 1.28
C CYS A 393 25.81 3.81 0.61
N LEU A 394 26.53 4.82 0.09
CA LEU A 394 25.89 5.93 -0.63
C LEU A 394 25.31 5.47 -1.97
N PRO A 395 24.13 5.98 -2.40
CA PRO A 395 23.48 5.58 -3.66
C PRO A 395 24.18 6.22 -4.88
N LEU A 396 25.47 5.91 -5.01
CA LEU A 396 26.34 6.41 -6.08
C LEU A 396 26.81 5.31 -7.03
N GLY A 397 26.53 4.04 -6.74
CA GLY A 397 26.95 2.90 -7.55
C GLY A 397 28.45 2.57 -7.41
N GLU A 398 29.16 3.16 -6.43
CA GLU A 398 30.57 2.91 -6.18
C GLU A 398 30.74 1.95 -5.00
N ASN A 399 31.48 0.85 -5.20
CA ASN A 399 31.84 -0.11 -4.16
C ASN A 399 33.36 -0.05 -3.91
N GLN A 400 33.76 0.45 -2.73
CA GLN A 400 35.16 0.51 -2.30
C GLN A 400 35.58 -0.71 -1.46
N ILE A 401 34.63 -1.58 -1.12
CA ILE A 401 34.85 -2.80 -0.34
C ILE A 401 35.18 -3.97 -1.28
N GLN A 402 36.32 -4.58 -1.07
CA GLN A 402 36.79 -5.70 -1.91
C GLN A 402 36.28 -7.08 -1.45
N ILE A 403 35.48 -7.12 -0.39
CA ILE A 403 34.83 -8.34 0.09
C ILE A 403 33.65 -8.65 -0.83
N GLN A 404 33.81 -9.61 -1.72
CA GLN A 404 32.84 -9.98 -2.72
C GLN A 404 32.50 -11.48 -2.66
N ARG A 405 31.24 -11.82 -2.81
CA ARG A 405 30.77 -13.21 -2.96
C ARG A 405 30.26 -13.43 -4.38
N GLY A 406 30.66 -14.55 -4.98
CA GLY A 406 30.07 -14.98 -6.25
C GLY A 406 28.69 -15.58 -6.01
N LEU A 407 27.67 -15.09 -6.71
CA LEU A 407 26.29 -15.58 -6.65
C LEU A 407 25.77 -15.83 -8.07
N THR A 408 24.96 -16.89 -8.24
CA THR A 408 24.13 -17.06 -9.44
C THR A 408 22.96 -16.10 -9.43
N THR A 409 22.25 -15.94 -10.55
CA THR A 409 21.05 -15.10 -10.62
C THR A 409 20.04 -15.50 -9.55
N SER A 410 19.73 -16.79 -9.46
CA SER A 410 18.76 -17.29 -8.48
C SER A 410 19.20 -17.05 -7.04
N ALA A 411 20.50 -17.22 -6.74
CA ALA A 411 21.05 -16.94 -5.41
C ALA A 411 21.04 -15.44 -5.06
N ALA A 412 21.29 -14.56 -6.04
CA ALA A 412 21.19 -13.12 -5.85
C ALA A 412 19.73 -12.65 -5.70
N ALA A 413 18.79 -13.29 -6.42
CA ALA A 413 17.36 -12.99 -6.38
C ALA A 413 16.70 -13.37 -5.05
N VAL A 414 17.31 -14.27 -4.26
CA VAL A 414 16.82 -14.57 -2.89
C VAL A 414 16.82 -13.32 -2.00
N PHE A 415 17.73 -12.36 -2.23
CA PHE A 415 17.65 -11.04 -1.59
C PHE A 415 16.55 -10.21 -2.24
N MET A 416 15.32 -10.72 -2.12
CA MET A 416 14.12 -10.15 -2.72
C MET A 416 13.90 -8.70 -2.22
N PRO A 417 13.85 -7.72 -3.14
CA PRO A 417 13.72 -6.31 -2.74
C PRO A 417 12.31 -5.95 -2.31
N PHE A 418 11.33 -6.81 -2.58
CA PHE A 418 9.95 -6.59 -2.24
C PHE A 418 9.60 -7.23 -0.91
N THR A 419 8.97 -6.46 -0.04
CA THR A 419 8.62 -6.90 1.31
C THR A 419 7.12 -6.77 1.53
N THR A 420 6.68 -5.68 2.12
CA THR A 420 5.28 -5.36 2.42
C THR A 420 4.94 -4.01 1.86
N GLN A 421 3.76 -3.93 1.24
CA GLN A 421 3.26 -2.63 0.78
C GLN A 421 2.90 -1.74 1.95
N GLU A 422 3.14 -0.44 1.77
CA GLU A 422 2.72 0.61 2.68
C GLU A 422 1.68 1.48 1.99
N LEU A 423 0.65 1.86 2.71
CA LEU A 423 -0.39 2.76 2.25
C LEU A 423 -0.42 4.01 3.14
N CYS A 424 0.49 4.94 2.89
CA CYS A 424 0.51 6.23 3.56
C CYS A 424 0.55 7.34 2.52
N GLN A 425 -0.63 7.74 2.04
CA GLN A 425 -0.76 8.82 1.07
C GLN A 425 -0.63 10.19 1.75
N ASN A 426 -0.03 11.14 1.04
CA ASN A 426 0.21 12.50 1.54
C ASN A 426 -0.82 13.52 1.05
N GLY A 427 -2.05 13.10 0.75
CA GLY A 427 -3.13 13.96 0.30
C GLY A 427 -3.82 14.67 1.46
N ALA A 428 -4.33 15.90 1.22
CA ALA A 428 -5.09 16.65 2.22
C ALA A 428 -6.41 15.95 2.63
N GLU A 429 -6.91 15.04 1.81
CA GLU A 429 -8.13 14.27 2.02
C GLU A 429 -7.88 12.79 2.36
N ALA A 430 -6.62 12.42 2.64
CA ALA A 430 -6.30 11.07 3.06
C ALA A 430 -6.87 10.78 4.46
N LEU A 431 -7.65 9.71 4.58
CA LEU A 431 -8.29 9.28 5.82
C LEU A 431 -7.50 8.16 6.48
N TYR A 432 -7.51 8.14 7.81
CA TYR A 432 -6.90 7.07 8.61
C TYR A 432 -7.79 5.84 8.67
N TYR A 433 -7.20 4.67 8.44
CA TYR A 433 -7.89 3.36 8.46
C TYR A 433 -7.31 2.35 9.45
N GLY A 434 -6.31 2.70 10.21
CA GLY A 434 -5.66 1.82 11.17
C GLY A 434 -4.15 1.78 10.99
N LEU A 435 -3.51 0.82 11.65
CA LEU A 435 -2.10 0.49 11.48
C LEU A 435 -1.95 -0.74 10.60
N ASN A 436 -0.93 -0.75 9.75
CA ASN A 436 -0.52 -1.95 9.03
C ASN A 436 -0.06 -3.01 10.05
N ALA A 437 -0.71 -4.17 10.09
CA ALA A 437 -0.40 -5.21 11.08
C ALA A 437 1.03 -5.80 10.94
N LEU A 438 1.73 -5.54 9.83
CA LEU A 438 3.10 -6.03 9.59
C LEU A 438 4.17 -5.00 9.97
N SER A 439 3.93 -3.73 9.69
CA SER A 439 4.92 -2.65 9.90
C SER A 439 4.56 -1.70 11.02
N ASN A 440 3.35 -1.80 11.57
CA ASN A 440 2.76 -0.83 12.52
C ASN A 440 2.72 0.62 12.01
N ASN A 441 2.91 0.86 10.72
CA ASN A 441 2.78 2.18 10.13
C ASN A 441 1.32 2.57 9.93
N LEU A 442 1.04 3.88 9.96
CA LEU A 442 -0.30 4.42 9.70
C LEU A 442 -0.76 4.06 8.28
N ILE A 443 -1.98 3.60 8.15
CA ILE A 443 -2.67 3.45 6.88
C ILE A 443 -3.50 4.71 6.65
N MET A 444 -3.07 5.52 5.68
CA MET A 444 -3.72 6.78 5.30
C MET A 444 -4.02 6.71 3.80
N VAL A 445 -5.28 6.72 3.40
CA VAL A 445 -5.66 6.64 1.99
C VAL A 445 -6.83 7.57 1.65
N ASP A 446 -6.81 8.05 0.42
CA ASP A 446 -7.89 8.82 -0.19
C ASP A 446 -8.61 7.96 -1.23
N ARG A 447 -9.85 7.57 -0.94
CA ARG A 447 -10.67 6.73 -1.84
C ARG A 447 -10.97 7.41 -3.17
N LYS A 448 -10.97 8.76 -3.24
CA LYS A 448 -11.21 9.50 -4.48
C LYS A 448 -10.12 9.26 -5.54
N GLN A 449 -8.94 8.78 -5.13
CA GLN A 449 -7.85 8.45 -6.06
C GLN A 449 -8.02 7.06 -6.71
N LEU A 450 -8.95 6.25 -6.24
CA LEU A 450 -9.28 4.95 -6.84
C LEU A 450 -10.04 5.13 -8.14
N LYS A 451 -9.90 4.16 -9.05
CA LYS A 451 -10.72 4.11 -10.27
C LYS A 451 -12.20 3.93 -9.93
N ASN A 452 -12.49 3.10 -8.95
CA ASN A 452 -13.83 2.84 -8.41
C ASN A 452 -13.81 3.12 -6.90
N PRO A 453 -14.15 4.36 -6.44
CA PRO A 453 -14.09 4.72 -5.03
C PRO A 453 -15.16 4.04 -4.18
N ASN A 454 -16.07 3.28 -4.79
CA ASN A 454 -17.10 2.50 -4.12
C ASN A 454 -16.48 1.52 -3.14
N GLY A 455 -17.15 1.26 -2.03
CA GLY A 455 -16.58 0.44 -0.97
C GLY A 455 -17.54 -0.58 -0.36
N LEU A 456 -16.94 -1.57 0.30
CA LEU A 456 -17.65 -2.57 1.09
C LEU A 456 -16.98 -2.71 2.46
N ILE A 457 -17.80 -2.87 3.50
CA ILE A 457 -17.35 -3.25 4.84
C ILE A 457 -17.99 -4.61 5.18
N LEU A 458 -17.17 -5.64 5.21
CA LEU A 458 -17.59 -7.03 5.35
C LEU A 458 -17.14 -7.60 6.70
N GLY A 459 -17.99 -8.34 7.39
CA GLY A 459 -17.57 -9.00 8.63
C GLY A 459 -18.74 -9.61 9.40
N THR A 460 -18.42 -10.58 10.25
CA THR A 460 -19.40 -11.20 11.16
C THR A 460 -19.92 -10.22 12.22
N PRO A 461 -21.07 -10.51 12.87
CA PRO A 461 -21.52 -9.74 14.03
C PRO A 461 -20.43 -9.65 15.11
N GLY A 462 -20.23 -8.45 15.67
CA GLY A 462 -19.21 -8.22 16.71
C GLY A 462 -17.77 -8.04 16.20
N SER A 463 -17.51 -8.11 14.89
CA SER A 463 -16.18 -7.89 14.32
C SER A 463 -15.76 -6.42 14.26
N GLY A 464 -16.65 -5.47 14.51
CA GLY A 464 -16.38 -4.01 14.48
C GLY A 464 -16.84 -3.30 13.21
N LYS A 465 -17.73 -3.86 12.37
CA LYS A 465 -18.22 -3.24 11.12
C LYS A 465 -18.78 -1.82 11.32
N SER A 466 -19.79 -1.70 12.18
CA SER A 466 -20.44 -0.39 12.44
C SER A 466 -19.45 0.61 13.05
N PHE A 467 -18.47 0.15 13.84
CA PHE A 467 -17.40 0.99 14.38
C PHE A 467 -16.47 1.49 13.27
N SER A 468 -16.03 0.61 12.36
CA SER A 468 -15.17 0.99 11.22
C SER A 468 -15.88 1.97 10.28
N ALA A 469 -17.18 1.78 10.01
CA ALA A 469 -17.99 2.71 9.25
C ALA A 469 -18.10 4.08 9.93
N LYS A 470 -18.44 4.11 11.22
CA LYS A 470 -18.54 5.34 12.01
C LYS A 470 -17.22 6.09 12.09
N ARG A 471 -16.09 5.37 12.21
CA ARG A 471 -14.75 5.95 12.17
C ARG A 471 -14.49 6.64 10.82
N GLU A 472 -14.78 5.97 9.69
CA GLU A 472 -14.62 6.59 8.38
C GLU A 472 -15.50 7.82 8.24
N MET A 473 -16.79 7.77 8.65
CA MET A 473 -17.70 8.91 8.64
C MET A 473 -17.17 10.09 9.47
N SER A 474 -16.65 9.80 10.67
CA SER A 474 -16.01 10.82 11.52
C SER A 474 -14.81 11.46 10.83
N ASN A 475 -13.97 10.67 10.22
CA ASN A 475 -12.78 11.15 9.50
C ASN A 475 -13.20 12.03 8.31
N VAL A 476 -14.23 11.63 7.55
CA VAL A 476 -14.79 12.42 6.45
C VAL A 476 -15.25 13.79 6.94
N MET A 477 -16.00 13.84 8.06
CA MET A 477 -16.49 15.09 8.63
C MET A 477 -15.38 16.02 9.12
N LEU A 478 -14.28 15.47 9.64
CA LEU A 478 -13.14 16.24 10.16
C LEU A 478 -12.17 16.72 9.09
N VAL A 479 -11.93 15.89 8.07
CA VAL A 479 -10.85 16.06 7.08
C VAL A 479 -11.36 16.70 5.80
N THR A 480 -12.47 16.23 5.24
CA THR A 480 -13.01 16.65 3.94
C THR A 480 -14.18 17.64 4.08
N ASP A 481 -14.72 18.06 2.96
CA ASP A 481 -15.96 18.84 2.89
C ASP A 481 -17.11 18.03 2.27
N ASP A 482 -16.94 16.72 2.10
CA ASP A 482 -17.95 15.81 1.55
C ASP A 482 -19.20 15.73 2.41
N ASP A 483 -20.34 15.50 1.79
CA ASP A 483 -21.58 15.14 2.49
C ASP A 483 -21.55 13.67 2.89
N VAL A 484 -22.15 13.37 4.04
CA VAL A 484 -22.30 12.02 4.59
C VAL A 484 -23.77 11.70 4.73
N ILE A 485 -24.23 10.69 4.00
CA ILE A 485 -25.63 10.21 4.08
C ILE A 485 -25.62 8.76 4.53
N ILE A 486 -26.47 8.43 5.48
CA ILE A 486 -26.53 7.13 6.15
C ILE A 486 -27.93 6.54 6.01
N CYS A 487 -28.04 5.31 5.54
CA CYS A 487 -29.23 4.49 5.66
C CYS A 487 -29.07 3.54 6.84
N ASP A 488 -29.86 3.73 7.89
CA ASP A 488 -29.72 3.07 9.18
C ASP A 488 -30.95 2.21 9.51
N PRO A 489 -30.93 0.93 9.13
CA PRO A 489 -32.04 0.02 9.45
C PRO A 489 -32.02 -0.53 10.89
N GLU A 490 -30.94 -0.28 11.65
CA GLU A 490 -30.80 -0.79 13.02
C GLU A 490 -30.80 0.31 14.11
N GLY A 491 -30.75 1.58 13.71
CA GLY A 491 -30.83 2.74 14.64
C GLY A 491 -29.54 2.92 15.46
N GLU A 492 -28.38 2.71 14.84
CA GLU A 492 -27.09 2.73 15.54
C GLU A 492 -26.31 4.05 15.37
N TYR A 493 -26.66 4.89 14.39
CA TYR A 493 -25.83 6.03 13.98
C TYR A 493 -26.26 7.38 14.59
N ALA A 494 -27.43 7.47 15.22
CA ALA A 494 -27.96 8.71 15.78
C ALA A 494 -26.98 9.45 16.73
N PRO A 495 -26.23 8.78 17.65
CA PRO A 495 -25.28 9.48 18.52
C PRO A 495 -24.14 10.15 17.75
N LEU A 496 -23.64 9.50 16.69
CA LEU A 496 -22.60 10.05 15.83
C LEU A 496 -23.10 11.29 15.08
N VAL A 497 -24.29 11.18 14.49
CA VAL A 497 -24.92 12.27 13.73
C VAL A 497 -25.15 13.49 14.62
N ALA A 498 -25.64 13.29 15.83
CA ALA A 498 -25.83 14.36 16.80
C ALA A 498 -24.52 15.05 17.20
N GLN A 499 -23.42 14.27 17.35
CA GLN A 499 -22.09 14.82 17.68
C GLN A 499 -21.55 15.76 16.60
N PHE A 500 -21.84 15.47 15.33
CA PHE A 500 -21.44 16.30 14.20
C PHE A 500 -22.52 17.31 13.76
N GLY A 501 -23.52 17.57 14.60
CA GLY A 501 -24.58 18.55 14.30
C GLY A 501 -25.42 18.18 13.07
N GLY A 502 -25.45 16.89 12.72
CA GLY A 502 -26.19 16.35 11.59
C GLY A 502 -27.67 16.16 11.92
N GLN A 503 -28.43 15.71 10.94
CA GLN A 503 -29.86 15.49 11.05
C GLN A 503 -30.19 13.98 11.00
N VAL A 504 -31.01 13.54 11.98
CA VAL A 504 -31.61 12.21 12.00
C VAL A 504 -33.04 12.30 11.56
N ILE A 505 -33.39 11.65 10.45
CA ILE A 505 -34.76 11.58 9.91
C ILE A 505 -35.31 10.20 10.25
N GLN A 506 -36.11 10.14 11.26
CA GLN A 506 -36.79 8.90 11.66
C GLN A 506 -38.02 8.67 10.79
N ILE A 507 -38.02 7.54 10.08
CA ILE A 507 -39.12 7.10 9.23
C ILE A 507 -39.81 5.90 9.90
N SER A 508 -41.06 6.07 10.33
CA SER A 508 -41.84 5.00 10.96
C SER A 508 -43.34 5.20 10.70
N PRO A 509 -44.17 4.17 10.90
CA PRO A 509 -45.62 4.31 10.76
C PRO A 509 -46.23 5.36 11.70
N THR A 510 -45.54 5.72 12.76
CA THR A 510 -45.97 6.69 13.76
C THR A 510 -45.27 8.05 13.67
N SER A 511 -44.26 8.15 12.79
CA SER A 511 -43.52 9.40 12.56
C SER A 511 -44.34 10.41 11.76
N THR A 512 -44.04 11.68 12.00
CA THR A 512 -44.56 12.80 11.18
C THR A 512 -43.59 13.18 10.05
N ASN A 513 -42.49 12.47 9.90
CA ASN A 513 -41.53 12.68 8.83
C ASN A 513 -41.88 11.78 7.64
N TYR A 514 -42.07 12.39 6.48
CA TYR A 514 -42.49 11.73 5.27
C TYR A 514 -41.47 11.96 4.15
N ILE A 515 -41.24 10.95 3.33
CA ILE A 515 -40.45 10.99 2.10
C ILE A 515 -41.30 10.46 0.97
N ASN A 516 -41.46 11.27 -0.07
CA ASN A 516 -42.19 10.89 -1.27
C ASN A 516 -41.34 10.07 -2.23
N PRO A 517 -41.61 8.78 -2.46
CA PRO A 517 -40.86 7.98 -3.42
C PRO A 517 -41.06 8.42 -4.87
N MET A 518 -42.05 9.26 -5.15
CA MET A 518 -42.34 9.77 -6.49
C MET A 518 -41.60 11.07 -6.80
N GLU A 519 -40.77 11.64 -5.92
CA GLU A 519 -39.98 12.81 -6.25
C GLU A 519 -38.98 12.52 -7.38
N ILE A 520 -38.80 13.46 -8.30
CA ILE A 520 -37.93 13.38 -9.45
C ILE A 520 -37.09 14.65 -9.53
N ASN A 521 -35.79 14.49 -9.73
CA ASN A 521 -34.88 15.59 -10.02
C ASN A 521 -34.75 15.74 -11.54
N LEU A 522 -35.17 16.88 -12.07
CA LEU A 522 -35.10 17.18 -13.51
C LEU A 522 -33.71 17.63 -13.96
N ASN A 523 -32.80 17.94 -13.01
CA ASN A 523 -31.42 18.38 -13.30
C ASN A 523 -30.45 17.20 -13.47
N TYR A 524 -30.90 16.14 -14.14
CA TYR A 524 -30.00 15.08 -14.58
C TYR A 524 -29.12 15.56 -15.75
N SER A 525 -27.98 14.88 -15.98
CA SER A 525 -27.04 15.26 -17.03
C SER A 525 -27.66 15.24 -18.42
N ASP A 526 -27.05 15.93 -19.36
CA ASP A 526 -27.48 16.11 -20.75
C ASP A 526 -27.77 14.81 -21.53
N ASP A 527 -27.31 13.65 -21.03
CA ASP A 527 -27.38 12.36 -21.74
C ASP A 527 -28.48 11.39 -21.22
N ASP A 528 -29.06 11.60 -20.02
CA ASP A 528 -30.01 10.67 -19.41
C ASP A 528 -31.42 11.29 -19.32
N ASN A 529 -32.44 10.49 -19.68
CA ASN A 529 -33.84 10.88 -19.49
C ASN A 529 -34.26 10.66 -18.00
N PRO A 530 -34.53 11.74 -17.22
CA PRO A 530 -34.90 11.60 -15.82
C PRO A 530 -36.09 10.69 -15.57
N LEU A 531 -37.06 10.71 -16.48
CA LEU A 531 -38.28 9.89 -16.36
C LEU A 531 -38.00 8.40 -16.53
N SER A 532 -37.04 8.02 -17.42
CA SER A 532 -36.64 6.63 -17.59
C SER A 532 -36.03 6.05 -16.32
N LEU A 533 -35.12 6.80 -15.68
CA LEU A 533 -34.52 6.39 -14.42
C LEU A 533 -35.56 6.28 -13.28
N LYS A 534 -36.49 7.20 -13.27
CA LYS A 534 -37.58 7.14 -12.29
C LYS A 534 -38.52 5.98 -12.56
N SER A 535 -38.79 5.63 -13.82
CA SER A 535 -39.53 4.43 -14.19
C SER A 535 -38.86 3.16 -13.68
N ASP A 536 -37.54 3.03 -13.86
CA ASP A 536 -36.75 1.90 -13.34
C ASP A 536 -36.83 1.79 -11.82
N PHE A 537 -36.75 2.91 -11.12
CA PHE A 537 -36.96 2.96 -9.67
C PHE A 537 -38.37 2.49 -9.29
N ILE A 538 -39.41 3.00 -9.93
CA ILE A 538 -40.83 2.62 -9.65
C ILE A 538 -41.07 1.15 -9.96
N LEU A 539 -40.49 0.61 -11.03
CA LEU A 539 -40.50 -0.82 -11.32
C LEU A 539 -39.91 -1.63 -10.17
N SER A 540 -38.74 -1.22 -9.65
CA SER A 540 -38.11 -1.88 -8.51
C SER A 540 -38.92 -1.78 -7.23
N LEU A 541 -39.58 -0.63 -7.00
CA LEU A 541 -40.50 -0.40 -5.88
C LEU A 541 -41.71 -1.33 -5.98
N CYS A 542 -42.34 -1.42 -7.17
CA CYS A 542 -43.49 -2.30 -7.40
C CYS A 542 -43.09 -3.79 -7.26
N GLU A 543 -41.90 -4.18 -7.69
CA GLU A 543 -41.40 -5.55 -7.51
C GLU A 543 -41.27 -5.94 -6.03
N LEU A 544 -40.77 -5.03 -5.19
CA LEU A 544 -40.73 -5.27 -3.74
C LEU A 544 -42.10 -5.43 -3.11
N ILE A 545 -43.13 -4.81 -3.70
CA ILE A 545 -44.52 -4.83 -3.19
C ILE A 545 -45.27 -6.11 -3.67
N VAL A 546 -45.08 -6.50 -4.94
CA VAL A 546 -45.97 -7.44 -5.63
C VAL A 546 -45.22 -8.65 -6.19
N GLY A 547 -43.93 -8.52 -6.54
CA GLY A 547 -43.25 -9.40 -7.49
C GLY A 547 -43.04 -10.88 -7.04
N GLY A 548 -43.21 -11.23 -5.77
CA GLY A 548 -43.07 -12.61 -5.29
C GLY A 548 -41.70 -13.22 -5.62
N ARG A 549 -41.65 -14.54 -5.95
CA ARG A 549 -40.43 -15.26 -6.29
C ARG A 549 -39.97 -15.07 -7.74
N ASP A 550 -40.90 -14.78 -8.65
CA ASP A 550 -40.66 -14.76 -10.09
C ASP A 550 -40.49 -13.32 -10.63
N GLY A 551 -40.46 -12.31 -9.75
CA GLY A 551 -40.41 -10.91 -10.13
C GLY A 551 -41.64 -10.41 -10.89
N LEU A 552 -41.57 -9.17 -11.42
CA LEU A 552 -42.63 -8.60 -12.25
C LEU A 552 -42.65 -9.22 -13.64
N GLN A 553 -43.84 -9.61 -14.09
CA GLN A 553 -44.04 -10.12 -15.44
C GLN A 553 -43.93 -9.01 -16.50
N PRO A 554 -43.61 -9.33 -17.77
CA PRO A 554 -43.45 -8.32 -18.83
C PRO A 554 -44.65 -7.40 -19.01
N ILE A 555 -45.87 -7.92 -18.86
CA ILE A 555 -47.11 -7.13 -18.96
C ILE A 555 -47.22 -6.17 -17.79
N GLU A 556 -46.89 -6.60 -16.57
CA GLU A 556 -46.86 -5.78 -15.37
C GLU A 556 -45.90 -4.62 -15.48
N LYS A 557 -44.68 -4.88 -15.99
CA LYS A 557 -43.69 -3.83 -16.26
C LYS A 557 -44.23 -2.79 -17.26
N THR A 558 -44.92 -3.21 -18.30
CA THR A 558 -45.50 -2.30 -19.31
C THR A 558 -46.60 -1.45 -18.75
N VAL A 559 -47.51 -2.00 -17.93
CA VAL A 559 -48.61 -1.22 -17.33
C VAL A 559 -48.12 -0.24 -16.26
N ILE A 560 -47.08 -0.63 -15.51
CA ILE A 560 -46.41 0.28 -14.56
C ILE A 560 -45.76 1.46 -15.28
N ASP A 561 -44.93 1.17 -16.30
CA ASP A 561 -44.22 2.20 -17.07
C ASP A 561 -45.22 3.19 -17.72
N ARG A 562 -46.29 2.69 -18.31
CA ARG A 562 -47.37 3.53 -18.82
C ARG A 562 -48.01 4.41 -17.76
N ALA A 563 -48.29 3.87 -16.57
CA ALA A 563 -48.82 4.63 -15.45
C ALA A 563 -47.84 5.74 -15.01
N VAL A 564 -46.55 5.42 -14.90
CA VAL A 564 -45.49 6.39 -14.58
C VAL A 564 -45.52 7.55 -15.59
N HIS A 565 -45.50 7.27 -16.86
CA HIS A 565 -45.60 8.30 -17.89
C HIS A 565 -46.84 9.20 -17.75
N ILE A 566 -47.97 8.64 -17.39
CA ILE A 566 -49.24 9.42 -17.20
C ILE A 566 -49.13 10.34 -15.98
N VAL A 567 -48.68 9.83 -14.83
CA VAL A 567 -48.69 10.60 -13.57
C VAL A 567 -47.67 11.72 -13.53
N TYR A 568 -46.57 11.63 -14.30
CA TYR A 568 -45.56 12.69 -14.36
C TYR A 568 -45.84 13.78 -15.40
N GLN A 569 -46.85 13.61 -16.30
CA GLN A 569 -47.19 14.63 -17.31
C GLN A 569 -47.50 16.01 -16.70
N PRO A 570 -48.29 16.14 -15.62
CA PRO A 570 -48.58 17.43 -15.00
C PRO A 570 -47.30 18.13 -14.51
N TYR A 571 -46.41 17.39 -13.85
CA TYR A 571 -45.13 17.90 -13.34
C TYR A 571 -44.15 18.29 -14.45
N LEU A 572 -44.05 17.49 -15.52
CA LEU A 572 -43.19 17.77 -16.66
C LEU A 572 -43.62 19.02 -17.44
N ASN A 573 -44.93 19.29 -17.46
CA ASN A 573 -45.47 20.48 -18.11
C ASN A 573 -45.34 21.77 -17.24
N ASP A 574 -45.47 21.62 -15.92
CA ASP A 574 -45.32 22.71 -14.96
C ASP A 574 -44.63 22.17 -13.69
N PRO A 575 -43.28 22.31 -13.60
CA PRO A 575 -42.49 21.70 -12.54
C PRO A 575 -42.59 22.45 -11.21
N GLN A 576 -43.80 22.53 -10.66
CA GLN A 576 -44.08 23.07 -9.34
C GLN A 576 -44.16 21.96 -8.28
N PRO A 577 -43.75 22.20 -7.02
CA PRO A 577 -43.79 21.18 -5.96
C PRO A 577 -45.17 20.54 -5.77
N GLU A 578 -46.24 21.30 -6.02
CA GLU A 578 -47.60 20.81 -5.89
C GLU A 578 -48.00 19.81 -6.98
N ASN A 579 -47.31 19.82 -8.12
CA ASN A 579 -47.54 18.90 -9.25
C ASN A 579 -46.74 17.59 -9.16
N VAL A 580 -45.85 17.46 -8.16
CA VAL A 580 -45.08 16.21 -7.95
C VAL A 580 -46.07 15.11 -7.56
N PRO A 581 -46.14 13.98 -8.28
CA PRO A 581 -47.06 12.89 -7.94
C PRO A 581 -46.73 12.24 -6.61
N ILE A 582 -47.69 11.57 -6.01
CA ILE A 582 -47.56 10.68 -4.84
C ILE A 582 -47.98 9.26 -5.21
N LEU A 583 -47.80 8.27 -4.34
CA LEU A 583 -48.18 6.88 -4.63
C LEU A 583 -49.66 6.71 -4.95
N GLU A 584 -50.53 7.56 -4.40
CA GLU A 584 -51.95 7.57 -4.71
C GLU A 584 -52.24 7.89 -6.18
N ASP A 585 -51.46 8.79 -6.80
CA ASP A 585 -51.55 9.10 -8.22
C ASP A 585 -51.22 7.89 -9.10
N LEU A 586 -50.17 7.16 -8.75
CA LEU A 586 -49.79 5.91 -9.43
C LEU A 586 -50.86 4.85 -9.27
N TYR A 587 -51.39 4.68 -8.06
CA TYR A 587 -52.48 3.76 -7.78
C TYR A 587 -53.70 4.06 -8.64
N ASN A 588 -54.12 5.33 -8.70
CA ASN A 588 -55.26 5.77 -9.48
C ASN A 588 -55.04 5.58 -11.00
N ALA A 589 -53.82 5.84 -11.48
CA ALA A 589 -53.48 5.61 -12.90
C ALA A 589 -53.52 4.13 -13.27
N LEU A 590 -53.08 3.23 -12.36
CA LEU A 590 -53.20 1.79 -12.57
C LEU A 590 -54.68 1.32 -12.58
N ARG A 591 -55.48 1.86 -11.67
CA ARG A 591 -56.95 1.54 -11.64
C ARG A 591 -57.69 1.96 -12.88
N GLN A 592 -57.28 2.98 -13.58
CA GLN A 592 -57.88 3.45 -14.80
C GLN A 592 -57.58 2.58 -16.01
N GLN A 593 -56.57 1.73 -15.94
CA GLN A 593 -56.20 0.81 -17.01
C GLN A 593 -57.12 -0.42 -17.00
N THR A 594 -57.36 -0.99 -18.20
CA THR A 594 -58.32 -2.08 -18.41
C THR A 594 -57.73 -3.47 -18.20
N GLU A 595 -56.40 -3.61 -18.21
CA GLU A 595 -55.71 -4.87 -18.08
C GLU A 595 -55.86 -5.46 -16.68
N LYS A 596 -56.03 -6.76 -16.57
CA LYS A 596 -56.19 -7.49 -15.32
C LYS A 596 -54.95 -7.34 -14.41
N GLU A 597 -53.79 -7.29 -15.02
CA GLU A 597 -52.49 -7.13 -14.37
C GLU A 597 -52.41 -5.73 -13.70
N ALA A 598 -52.93 -4.69 -14.36
CA ALA A 598 -53.01 -3.34 -13.77
C ALA A 598 -53.93 -3.29 -12.55
N GLN A 599 -55.06 -4.00 -12.62
CA GLN A 599 -56.00 -4.10 -11.50
C GLN A 599 -55.41 -4.89 -10.32
N ALA A 600 -54.66 -5.95 -10.60
CA ALA A 600 -53.96 -6.74 -9.59
C ALA A 600 -52.88 -5.93 -8.88
N LEU A 601 -52.09 -5.18 -9.65
CA LEU A 601 -51.05 -4.26 -9.14
C LEU A 601 -51.67 -3.15 -8.29
N ALA A 602 -52.75 -2.53 -8.73
CA ALA A 602 -53.48 -1.55 -7.96
C ALA A 602 -54.01 -2.12 -6.62
N THR A 603 -54.58 -3.34 -6.65
CA THR A 603 -55.04 -4.01 -5.43
C THR A 603 -53.88 -4.28 -4.47
N ALA A 604 -52.70 -4.67 -4.96
CA ALA A 604 -51.53 -4.91 -4.13
C ALA A 604 -50.95 -3.60 -3.55
N LEU A 605 -51.01 -2.49 -4.29
CA LEU A 605 -50.61 -1.17 -3.83
C LEU A 605 -51.55 -0.55 -2.79
N GLU A 606 -52.82 -1.01 -2.71
CA GLU A 606 -53.85 -0.41 -1.87
C GLU A 606 -53.46 -0.29 -0.39
N ILE A 607 -52.77 -1.29 0.15
CA ILE A 607 -52.30 -1.30 1.55
C ILE A 607 -51.26 -0.19 1.82
N TYR A 608 -50.49 0.21 0.80
CA TYR A 608 -49.47 1.27 0.90
C TYR A 608 -50.02 2.67 0.59
N VAL A 609 -51.23 2.77 0.05
CA VAL A 609 -51.87 4.03 -0.33
C VAL A 609 -52.93 4.41 0.67
N THR A 610 -53.94 3.58 0.81
CA THR A 610 -55.14 3.86 1.69
C THR A 610 -55.13 2.95 2.93
N GLY A 611 -54.29 1.94 2.97
CA GLY A 611 -54.20 0.98 4.07
C GLY A 611 -53.26 1.37 5.19
N SER A 612 -52.90 0.40 6.04
CA SER A 612 -52.13 0.63 7.28
C SER A 612 -50.62 0.88 7.04
N LEU A 613 -50.11 0.70 5.80
CA LEU A 613 -48.72 0.87 5.47
C LEU A 613 -48.45 2.10 4.60
N ASN A 614 -49.24 3.16 4.74
CA ASN A 614 -49.27 4.36 3.89
C ASN A 614 -48.19 5.40 4.19
N VAL A 615 -47.15 5.05 4.96
CA VAL A 615 -46.08 5.97 5.39
C VAL A 615 -45.38 6.67 4.22
N PHE A 616 -45.36 6.06 3.05
CA PHE A 616 -44.74 6.60 1.83
C PHE A 616 -45.75 7.26 0.85
N ASN A 617 -47.00 7.37 1.24
CA ASN A 617 -48.01 8.04 0.42
C ASN A 617 -48.24 9.50 0.86
N HIS A 618 -47.16 10.22 1.09
CA HIS A 618 -47.19 11.63 1.52
C HIS A 618 -46.14 12.43 0.77
N ARG A 619 -46.34 13.74 0.65
CA ARG A 619 -45.30 14.65 0.16
C ARG A 619 -44.19 14.76 1.18
N THR A 620 -42.93 14.88 0.69
CA THR A 620 -41.76 15.07 1.55
C THR A 620 -41.94 16.36 2.37
N ASN A 621 -41.73 16.26 3.67
CA ASN A 621 -41.83 17.36 4.61
C ASN A 621 -40.57 17.54 5.47
N VAL A 622 -39.48 16.83 5.13
CA VAL A 622 -38.18 16.90 5.82
C VAL A 622 -37.19 17.71 5.02
N ASP A 623 -36.42 18.56 5.71
CA ASP A 623 -35.32 19.29 5.10
C ASP A 623 -34.04 18.45 5.23
N VAL A 624 -33.42 18.13 4.10
CA VAL A 624 -32.23 17.24 4.02
C VAL A 624 -30.95 18.02 3.70
N ASN A 625 -30.90 19.32 4.00
CA ASN A 625 -29.77 20.17 3.63
C ASN A 625 -28.53 20.03 4.53
N SER A 626 -28.59 19.29 5.64
CA SER A 626 -27.46 19.07 6.52
C SER A 626 -26.33 18.32 5.79
N ARG A 627 -25.08 18.64 6.12
CA ARG A 627 -23.89 17.93 5.62
C ARG A 627 -23.85 16.45 6.05
N MET A 628 -24.43 16.12 7.20
CA MET A 628 -24.58 14.75 7.68
C MET A 628 -26.05 14.43 7.92
N VAL A 629 -26.59 13.48 7.18
CA VAL A 629 -27.99 13.04 7.27
C VAL A 629 -28.07 11.54 7.51
N CYS A 630 -28.83 11.13 8.49
CA CYS A 630 -29.14 9.73 8.78
C CYS A 630 -30.63 9.46 8.62
N TYR A 631 -30.99 8.55 7.75
CA TYR A 631 -32.32 8.00 7.61
C TYR A 631 -32.45 6.79 8.54
N ASP A 632 -33.04 7.00 9.71
CA ASP A 632 -33.37 5.94 10.68
C ASP A 632 -34.68 5.27 10.27
N ILE A 633 -34.57 4.05 9.77
CA ILE A 633 -35.69 3.21 9.31
C ILE A 633 -35.89 1.97 10.19
N LYS A 634 -35.36 1.98 11.41
CA LYS A 634 -35.41 0.85 12.36
C LYS A 634 -36.84 0.42 12.67
N GLU A 635 -37.73 1.37 12.90
CA GLU A 635 -39.12 1.10 13.29
C GLU A 635 -40.01 0.73 12.11
N LEU A 636 -39.53 0.74 10.88
CA LEU A 636 -40.22 0.15 9.75
C LEU A 636 -40.28 -1.38 9.92
N GLY A 637 -41.45 -1.96 9.90
CA GLY A 637 -41.60 -3.42 9.94
C GLY A 637 -40.90 -4.10 8.78
N LYS A 638 -40.72 -5.42 8.86
CA LYS A 638 -39.94 -6.19 7.87
C LYS A 638 -40.37 -5.95 6.40
N GLN A 639 -41.61 -5.73 6.13
CA GLN A 639 -42.15 -5.44 4.80
C GLN A 639 -41.73 -4.05 4.27
N LEU A 640 -41.78 -3.05 5.13
CA LEU A 640 -41.45 -1.67 4.76
C LEU A 640 -39.94 -1.38 4.79
N LYS A 641 -39.16 -2.17 5.52
CA LYS A 641 -37.71 -1.89 5.69
C LYS A 641 -36.95 -1.91 4.35
N LYS A 642 -37.16 -2.93 3.53
CA LYS A 642 -36.55 -3.00 2.20
C LYS A 642 -37.03 -1.85 1.30
N LEU A 643 -38.31 -1.55 1.35
CA LEU A 643 -38.89 -0.45 0.60
C LEU A 643 -38.27 0.89 1.03
N GLY A 644 -38.16 1.12 2.34
CA GLY A 644 -37.50 2.29 2.91
C GLY A 644 -36.04 2.43 2.45
N MET A 645 -35.27 1.33 2.45
CA MET A 645 -33.89 1.35 1.94
C MET A 645 -33.82 1.74 0.46
N LEU A 646 -34.71 1.20 -0.37
CA LEU A 646 -34.78 1.54 -1.79
C LEU A 646 -35.13 3.03 -2.00
N ILE A 647 -36.11 3.54 -1.24
CA ILE A 647 -36.52 4.97 -1.29
C ILE A 647 -35.35 5.87 -0.86
N VAL A 648 -34.67 5.53 0.23
CA VAL A 648 -33.50 6.30 0.67
C VAL A 648 -32.41 6.33 -0.41
N GLN A 649 -32.17 5.19 -1.08
CA GLN A 649 -31.19 5.13 -2.17
C GLN A 649 -31.53 6.08 -3.33
N ASP A 650 -32.80 6.20 -3.70
CA ASP A 650 -33.27 7.15 -4.72
C ASP A 650 -33.11 8.62 -4.26
N GLN A 651 -33.42 8.93 -3.00
CA GLN A 651 -33.22 10.27 -2.43
C GLN A 651 -31.72 10.66 -2.40
N VAL A 652 -30.85 9.73 -2.07
CA VAL A 652 -29.38 9.96 -2.10
C VAL A 652 -28.93 10.29 -3.51
N TRP A 653 -29.48 9.66 -4.53
CA TRP A 653 -29.18 10.00 -5.92
C TRP A 653 -29.48 11.46 -6.23
N GLY A 654 -30.61 11.99 -5.77
CA GLY A 654 -30.94 13.41 -5.88
C GLY A 654 -29.86 14.31 -5.26
N ARG A 655 -29.33 13.93 -4.09
CA ARG A 655 -28.25 14.68 -3.41
C ARG A 655 -26.92 14.61 -4.16
N VAL A 656 -26.55 13.45 -4.67
CA VAL A 656 -25.32 13.26 -5.49
C VAL A 656 -25.35 14.17 -6.71
N THR A 657 -26.49 14.23 -7.40
CA THR A 657 -26.65 15.09 -8.59
C THR A 657 -26.56 16.57 -8.25
N ALA A 658 -27.13 17.01 -7.12
CA ALA A 658 -27.02 18.38 -6.66
C ALA A 658 -25.57 18.76 -6.29
N ASN A 659 -24.88 17.93 -5.51
CA ASN A 659 -23.51 18.18 -5.06
C ASN A 659 -22.50 18.19 -6.20
N ARG A 660 -22.73 17.44 -7.28
CA ARG A 660 -21.88 17.47 -8.47
C ARG A 660 -21.76 18.86 -9.06
N SER A 661 -22.85 19.63 -9.13
CA SER A 661 -22.85 21.00 -9.66
C SER A 661 -21.99 21.95 -8.82
N GLU A 662 -21.77 21.64 -7.56
CA GLU A 662 -20.95 22.38 -6.60
C GLU A 662 -19.51 21.84 -6.54
N GLY A 663 -19.18 20.77 -7.28
CA GLY A 663 -17.87 20.11 -7.23
C GLY A 663 -17.60 19.36 -5.93
N LYS A 664 -18.65 18.97 -5.20
CA LYS A 664 -18.63 18.32 -3.90
C LYS A 664 -18.96 16.84 -4.01
N SER A 665 -18.28 15.98 -3.27
CA SER A 665 -18.58 14.55 -3.24
C SER A 665 -19.63 14.21 -2.18
N THR A 666 -20.37 13.13 -2.41
CA THR A 666 -21.36 12.58 -1.47
C THR A 666 -20.99 11.18 -1.08
N ARG A 667 -20.76 10.92 0.20
CA ARG A 667 -20.50 9.58 0.74
C ARG A 667 -21.80 8.99 1.26
N TYR A 668 -22.17 7.85 0.72
CA TYR A 668 -23.39 7.14 1.08
C TYR A 668 -23.06 5.82 1.76
N TYR A 669 -23.46 5.67 3.01
CA TYR A 669 -23.29 4.46 3.80
C TYR A 669 -24.61 3.72 3.95
N MET A 670 -24.65 2.47 3.55
CA MET A 670 -25.83 1.64 3.56
C MET A 670 -25.59 0.43 4.45
N ASP A 671 -26.18 0.47 5.65
CA ASP A 671 -26.09 -0.68 6.55
C ASP A 671 -27.08 -1.79 6.14
N GLU A 672 -26.74 -3.04 6.49
CA GLU A 672 -27.47 -4.26 6.08
C GLU A 672 -27.77 -4.33 4.56
N PHE A 673 -26.79 -3.91 3.75
CA PHE A 673 -26.90 -3.77 2.29
C PHE A 673 -27.43 -5.04 1.60
N HIS A 674 -27.15 -6.23 2.13
CA HIS A 674 -27.61 -7.51 1.58
C HIS A 674 -29.15 -7.59 1.45
N LEU A 675 -29.89 -6.78 2.21
CA LEU A 675 -31.37 -6.80 2.13
C LEU A 675 -31.91 -6.35 0.77
N LEU A 676 -31.18 -5.46 0.07
CA LEU A 676 -31.54 -4.98 -1.28
C LEU A 676 -31.11 -5.91 -2.41
N LEU A 677 -30.26 -6.89 -2.10
CA LEU A 677 -29.63 -7.73 -3.12
C LEU A 677 -30.31 -9.09 -3.30
N ARG A 678 -31.41 -9.34 -2.58
CA ARG A 678 -32.15 -10.63 -2.61
C ARG A 678 -33.10 -10.74 -3.78
N GLU A 679 -33.69 -9.65 -4.22
CA GLU A 679 -34.60 -9.58 -5.34
C GLU A 679 -33.87 -9.08 -6.59
N GLU A 680 -34.10 -9.70 -7.74
CA GLU A 680 -33.37 -9.49 -8.99
C GLU A 680 -33.45 -8.03 -9.48
N GLN A 681 -34.65 -7.45 -9.55
CA GLN A 681 -34.84 -6.09 -10.05
C GLN A 681 -34.24 -5.04 -9.12
N THR A 682 -34.36 -5.24 -7.80
CA THR A 682 -33.79 -4.35 -6.78
C THR A 682 -32.27 -4.45 -6.77
N ALA A 683 -31.73 -5.64 -6.96
CA ALA A 683 -30.30 -5.83 -7.09
C ALA A 683 -29.78 -5.14 -8.36
N ALA A 684 -30.45 -5.32 -9.52
CA ALA A 684 -30.09 -4.66 -10.77
C ALA A 684 -30.13 -3.12 -10.65
N TYR A 685 -31.17 -2.56 -10.03
CA TYR A 685 -31.25 -1.12 -9.75
C TYR A 685 -30.09 -0.65 -8.85
N SER A 686 -29.79 -1.39 -7.78
CA SER A 686 -28.71 -1.06 -6.87
C SER A 686 -27.34 -1.09 -7.56
N VAL A 687 -27.09 -2.08 -8.44
CA VAL A 687 -25.88 -2.17 -9.28
C VAL A 687 -25.76 -0.97 -10.21
N GLU A 688 -26.85 -0.59 -10.86
CA GLU A 688 -26.86 0.54 -11.79
C GLU A 688 -26.54 1.86 -11.07
N ILE A 689 -27.19 2.12 -9.94
CA ILE A 689 -26.88 3.29 -9.10
C ILE A 689 -25.42 3.25 -8.62
N TRP A 690 -24.89 2.08 -8.23
CA TRP A 690 -23.52 1.90 -7.80
C TRP A 690 -22.50 2.30 -8.89
N LYS A 691 -22.77 1.93 -10.13
CA LYS A 691 -21.98 2.33 -11.29
C LYS A 691 -22.09 3.81 -11.61
N ARG A 692 -23.27 4.39 -11.46
CA ARG A 692 -23.54 5.81 -11.74
C ARG A 692 -22.91 6.73 -10.71
N PHE A 693 -22.96 6.39 -9.44
CA PHE A 693 -22.37 7.19 -8.36
C PHE A 693 -20.94 7.58 -8.66
N ARG A 694 -20.14 6.65 -9.15
CA ARG A 694 -18.76 6.91 -9.55
C ARG A 694 -18.59 8.09 -10.52
N LYS A 695 -19.43 8.17 -11.55
CA LYS A 695 -19.36 9.24 -12.57
C LYS A 695 -19.80 10.61 -12.02
N TRP A 696 -20.56 10.59 -10.94
CA TRP A 696 -21.22 11.76 -10.40
C TRP A 696 -20.65 12.28 -9.08
N GLY A 697 -19.54 11.72 -8.63
CA GLY A 697 -18.89 12.10 -7.37
C GLY A 697 -19.54 11.49 -6.13
N GLY A 698 -20.40 10.49 -6.31
CA GLY A 698 -20.93 9.65 -5.23
C GLY A 698 -19.95 8.55 -4.86
N ILE A 699 -19.81 8.28 -3.56
CA ILE A 699 -18.94 7.24 -3.01
C ILE A 699 -19.79 6.33 -2.10
N PRO A 700 -20.49 5.34 -2.68
CA PRO A 700 -21.32 4.41 -1.90
C PRO A 700 -20.45 3.42 -1.13
N THR A 701 -20.93 3.02 0.04
CA THR A 701 -20.30 2.01 0.89
C THR A 701 -21.38 1.09 1.45
N GLY A 702 -21.36 -0.16 1.02
CA GLY A 702 -22.24 -1.20 1.52
C GLY A 702 -21.63 -1.88 2.76
N ILE A 703 -22.42 -1.99 3.83
CA ILE A 703 -22.03 -2.64 5.06
C ILE A 703 -22.87 -3.89 5.21
N THR A 704 -22.24 -5.06 5.35
CA THR A 704 -23.00 -6.32 5.45
C THR A 704 -22.26 -7.38 6.25
N GLN A 705 -23.05 -8.23 6.90
CA GLN A 705 -22.56 -9.43 7.61
C GLN A 705 -22.76 -10.72 6.79
N ASN A 706 -23.55 -10.67 5.72
CA ASN A 706 -23.90 -11.83 4.93
C ASN A 706 -23.28 -11.76 3.54
N VAL A 707 -22.11 -12.37 3.40
CA VAL A 707 -21.36 -12.41 2.14
C VAL A 707 -21.98 -13.39 1.13
N LYS A 708 -22.68 -14.45 1.58
CA LYS A 708 -23.33 -15.39 0.68
C LYS A 708 -24.39 -14.72 -0.16
N ASP A 709 -25.15 -13.80 0.43
CA ASP A 709 -26.17 -13.06 -0.31
C ASP A 709 -25.52 -12.11 -1.35
N LEU A 710 -24.30 -11.59 -1.06
CA LEU A 710 -23.49 -10.83 -2.01
C LEU A 710 -22.99 -11.66 -3.20
N LEU A 711 -22.88 -12.96 -3.07
CA LEU A 711 -22.33 -13.84 -4.10
C LEU A 711 -23.42 -14.69 -4.77
N ALA A 712 -24.69 -14.44 -4.45
CA ALA A 712 -25.80 -15.26 -4.90
C ALA A 712 -26.22 -15.01 -6.35
N SER A 713 -25.90 -13.84 -6.92
CA SER A 713 -26.25 -13.49 -8.30
C SER A 713 -25.09 -12.83 -9.05
N GLN A 714 -25.13 -12.91 -10.37
CA GLN A 714 -24.12 -12.29 -11.24
C GLN A 714 -24.17 -10.75 -11.17
N GLU A 715 -25.33 -10.17 -10.90
CA GLU A 715 -25.51 -8.74 -10.71
C GLU A 715 -24.72 -8.26 -9.49
N VAL A 716 -24.69 -9.05 -8.45
CA VAL A 716 -23.99 -8.70 -7.19
C VAL A 716 -22.48 -8.89 -7.31
N GLU A 717 -22.01 -9.84 -8.11
CA GLU A 717 -20.58 -9.95 -8.46
C GLU A 717 -20.08 -8.63 -9.07
N ASN A 718 -20.91 -7.95 -9.86
CA ASN A 718 -20.57 -6.63 -10.42
C ASN A 718 -20.34 -5.55 -9.34
N ILE A 719 -20.97 -5.65 -8.16
CA ILE A 719 -20.72 -4.71 -7.06
C ILE A 719 -19.31 -4.89 -6.49
N LEU A 720 -18.90 -6.15 -6.30
CA LEU A 720 -17.54 -6.48 -5.87
C LEU A 720 -16.49 -5.99 -6.87
N GLU A 721 -16.71 -6.25 -8.17
CA GLU A 721 -15.80 -5.83 -9.25
C GLU A 721 -15.74 -4.30 -9.42
N ASN A 722 -16.79 -3.58 -9.02
CA ASN A 722 -16.86 -2.12 -9.07
C ASN A 722 -16.57 -1.47 -7.71
N SER A 723 -15.92 -2.17 -6.78
CA SER A 723 -15.55 -1.67 -5.47
C SER A 723 -14.06 -1.90 -5.25
N ASP A 724 -13.24 -0.87 -5.49
CA ASP A 724 -11.79 -0.95 -5.29
C ASP A 724 -11.40 -0.77 -3.82
N PHE A 725 -12.37 -0.48 -2.94
CA PHE A 725 -12.16 -0.36 -1.50
C PHE A 725 -12.97 -1.41 -0.74
N ILE A 726 -12.29 -2.32 -0.03
CA ILE A 726 -12.97 -3.33 0.81
C ILE A 726 -12.28 -3.39 2.17
N CYS A 727 -13.05 -3.13 3.22
CA CYS A 727 -12.64 -3.37 4.60
C CYS A 727 -13.23 -4.72 5.04
N MET A 728 -12.37 -5.75 5.07
CA MET A 728 -12.77 -7.12 5.41
C MET A 728 -12.31 -7.44 6.82
N LEU A 729 -13.25 -7.49 7.74
CA LEU A 729 -13.05 -7.91 9.13
C LEU A 729 -13.22 -9.42 9.26
N ASN A 730 -13.29 -9.95 10.48
CA ASN A 730 -13.46 -11.37 10.74
C ASN A 730 -14.64 -11.99 9.93
N GLN A 731 -14.39 -13.14 9.30
CA GLN A 731 -15.36 -13.83 8.43
C GLN A 731 -15.75 -15.20 8.98
N ALA A 732 -17.00 -15.60 8.73
CA ALA A 732 -17.49 -16.95 9.06
C ALA A 732 -16.76 -18.01 8.20
N SER A 733 -16.60 -19.23 8.75
CA SER A 733 -15.84 -20.31 8.11
C SER A 733 -16.33 -20.67 6.71
N GLY A 734 -17.63 -20.62 6.45
CA GLY A 734 -18.20 -20.96 5.14
C GLY A 734 -18.07 -19.88 4.09
N ASP A 735 -17.77 -18.64 4.47
CA ASP A 735 -17.68 -17.51 3.55
C ASP A 735 -16.24 -17.23 3.13
N ARG A 736 -15.28 -17.65 3.94
CA ARG A 736 -13.84 -17.38 3.75
C ARG A 736 -13.29 -17.98 2.46
N GLU A 737 -13.58 -19.23 2.18
CA GLU A 737 -13.07 -19.93 0.99
C GLU A 737 -13.63 -19.32 -0.30
N ILE A 738 -14.91 -18.94 -0.27
CA ILE A 738 -15.57 -18.33 -1.42
C ILE A 738 -14.97 -16.94 -1.68
N LEU A 739 -14.81 -16.13 -0.61
CA LEU A 739 -14.18 -14.82 -0.71
C LEU A 739 -12.72 -14.92 -1.16
N ALA A 740 -11.95 -15.85 -0.60
CA ALA A 740 -10.56 -16.05 -0.96
C ALA A 740 -10.40 -16.34 -2.45
N LYS A 741 -11.26 -17.20 -3.00
CA LYS A 741 -11.23 -17.53 -4.42
C LYS A 741 -11.66 -16.35 -5.31
N LYS A 742 -12.70 -15.61 -4.91
CA LYS A 742 -13.24 -14.49 -5.71
C LYS A 742 -12.34 -13.24 -5.69
N LEU A 743 -11.74 -12.95 -4.56
CA LEU A 743 -10.91 -11.75 -4.35
C LEU A 743 -9.40 -12.03 -4.49
N GLY A 744 -9.00 -13.25 -4.84
CA GLY A 744 -7.59 -13.61 -4.99
C GLY A 744 -6.79 -13.53 -3.68
N ILE A 745 -7.43 -13.83 -2.53
CA ILE A 745 -6.79 -13.75 -1.21
C ILE A 745 -5.90 -14.98 -1.00
N SER A 746 -4.66 -14.78 -0.62
CA SER A 746 -3.74 -15.88 -0.30
C SER A 746 -4.09 -16.54 1.04
N PRO A 747 -3.67 -17.81 1.28
CA PRO A 747 -3.84 -18.47 2.58
C PRO A 747 -3.23 -17.67 3.75
N TYR A 748 -2.13 -16.95 3.51
CA TYR A 748 -1.50 -16.09 4.51
C TYR A 748 -2.36 -14.87 4.84
N GLN A 749 -2.90 -14.21 3.83
CA GLN A 749 -3.83 -13.09 4.02
C GLN A 749 -5.10 -13.57 4.70
N LEU A 750 -5.62 -14.75 4.34
CA LEU A 750 -6.84 -15.30 4.91
C LEU A 750 -6.75 -15.49 6.42
N SER A 751 -5.56 -15.72 6.98
CA SER A 751 -5.35 -15.85 8.44
C SER A 751 -5.76 -14.59 9.19
N TYR A 752 -5.59 -13.41 8.59
CA TYR A 752 -5.95 -12.11 9.19
C TYR A 752 -7.47 -11.84 9.28
N VAL A 753 -8.29 -12.65 8.64
CA VAL A 753 -9.77 -12.57 8.72
C VAL A 753 -10.38 -13.83 9.30
N THR A 754 -9.55 -14.76 9.78
CA THR A 754 -9.98 -16.08 10.30
C THR A 754 -10.05 -16.09 11.82
N GLN A 755 -9.07 -15.49 12.48
CA GLN A 755 -8.91 -15.46 13.93
C GLN A 755 -8.63 -14.04 14.42
N SER A 756 -9.05 -13.06 13.62
CA SER A 756 -8.85 -11.66 13.93
C SER A 756 -9.71 -11.19 15.09
N GLY A 757 -9.14 -10.32 15.89
CA GLY A 757 -9.85 -9.58 16.92
C GLY A 757 -10.80 -8.54 16.34
N GLU A 758 -11.45 -7.79 17.22
CA GLU A 758 -12.30 -6.66 16.83
C GLU A 758 -11.44 -5.53 16.27
N GLY A 759 -11.81 -5.01 15.12
CA GLY A 759 -11.05 -3.96 14.43
C GLY A 759 -9.81 -4.45 13.69
N GLU A 760 -9.66 -5.76 13.52
CA GLU A 760 -8.56 -6.35 12.76
C GLU A 760 -9.09 -7.04 11.49
N GLY A 761 -8.29 -6.99 10.42
CA GLY A 761 -8.72 -7.58 9.15
C GLY A 761 -7.80 -7.29 7.98
N LEU A 762 -8.38 -7.33 6.78
CA LEU A 762 -7.73 -6.97 5.52
C LEU A 762 -8.36 -5.72 4.92
N LEU A 763 -7.53 -4.79 4.50
CA LEU A 763 -7.92 -3.60 3.75
C LEU A 763 -7.48 -3.75 2.29
N PHE A 764 -8.45 -3.63 1.38
CA PHE A 764 -8.22 -3.56 -0.05
C PHE A 764 -8.28 -2.11 -0.50
N TYR A 765 -7.29 -1.71 -1.27
CA TYR A 765 -7.21 -0.40 -1.90
C TYR A 765 -6.69 -0.57 -3.33
N GLY A 766 -7.59 -0.67 -4.28
CA GLY A 766 -7.26 -1.10 -5.64
C GLY A 766 -6.66 -2.51 -5.64
N ASN A 767 -5.44 -2.62 -6.15
CA ASN A 767 -4.73 -3.91 -6.21
C ASN A 767 -3.92 -4.22 -4.92
N VAL A 768 -3.96 -3.33 -3.94
CA VAL A 768 -3.20 -3.49 -2.69
C VAL A 768 -4.07 -4.15 -1.65
N ILE A 769 -3.60 -5.23 -1.04
CA ILE A 769 -4.27 -5.95 0.05
C ILE A 769 -3.33 -5.94 1.25
N LEU A 770 -3.72 -5.24 2.32
CA LEU A 770 -2.94 -5.12 3.54
C LEU A 770 -3.69 -5.65 4.76
N PRO A 771 -3.02 -6.38 5.65
CA PRO A 771 -3.57 -6.64 6.98
C PRO A 771 -3.51 -5.36 7.82
N PHE A 772 -4.58 -5.05 8.51
CA PHE A 772 -4.68 -3.86 9.35
C PHE A 772 -5.20 -4.19 10.74
N GLN A 773 -4.86 -3.32 11.68
CA GLN A 773 -5.40 -3.30 13.04
C GLN A 773 -5.80 -1.87 13.41
N ASP A 774 -6.99 -1.71 13.94
CA ASP A 774 -7.55 -0.43 14.37
C ASP A 774 -8.02 -0.53 15.82
N HIS A 775 -7.07 -0.38 16.75
CA HIS A 775 -7.35 -0.34 18.18
C HIS A 775 -7.51 1.12 18.63
N PHE A 776 -8.72 1.66 18.43
CA PHE A 776 -9.02 3.04 18.77
C PHE A 776 -9.02 3.24 20.29
N PRO A 777 -8.43 4.33 20.83
CA PRO A 777 -8.35 4.56 22.29
C PRO A 777 -9.73 4.74 22.92
N LYS A 778 -10.03 3.94 23.94
CA LYS A 778 -11.36 3.91 24.59
C LYS A 778 -11.70 5.14 25.44
N ASN A 779 -10.68 5.93 25.80
CA ASN A 779 -10.83 7.13 26.62
C ASN A 779 -11.22 8.40 25.84
N THR A 780 -11.35 8.29 24.51
CA THR A 780 -11.68 9.42 23.62
C THR A 780 -13.19 9.63 23.53
N LEU A 781 -13.61 10.88 23.24
CA LEU A 781 -15.01 11.22 22.96
C LEU A 781 -15.50 10.47 21.71
N LEU A 782 -14.66 10.43 20.66
CA LEU A 782 -14.98 9.73 19.43
C LEU A 782 -15.25 8.25 19.67
N TYR A 783 -14.46 7.55 20.48
CA TYR A 783 -14.72 6.13 20.80
C TYR A 783 -16.10 5.95 21.43
N LYS A 784 -16.45 6.82 22.40
CA LYS A 784 -17.75 6.77 23.12
C LYS A 784 -18.93 6.94 22.18
N VAL A 785 -18.80 7.76 21.15
CA VAL A 785 -19.85 8.03 20.17
C VAL A 785 -19.94 6.92 19.11
N MET A 786 -18.80 6.31 18.77
CA MET A 786 -18.73 5.26 17.75
C MET A 786 -19.09 3.87 18.28
N THR A 787 -18.85 3.58 19.58
CA THR A 787 -19.10 2.25 20.15
C THR A 787 -20.59 1.90 20.18
N THR A 788 -20.92 0.66 19.84
CA THR A 788 -22.25 0.07 19.97
C THR A 788 -22.38 -0.83 21.21
N LYS A 789 -21.25 -1.10 21.90
CA LYS A 789 -21.21 -2.00 23.05
C LYS A 789 -21.90 -1.39 24.27
N LEU A 790 -22.88 -2.12 24.82
CA LEU A 790 -23.59 -1.72 26.03
C LEU A 790 -22.67 -1.67 27.26
N SER A 791 -21.67 -2.56 27.36
CA SER A 791 -20.69 -2.57 28.45
C SER A 791 -19.86 -1.29 28.50
N ASP A 792 -19.48 -0.77 27.33
CA ASP A 792 -18.67 0.43 27.24
C ASP A 792 -19.53 1.72 27.41
N LYS A 793 -20.85 1.62 27.19
CA LYS A 793 -21.83 2.69 27.47
C LYS A 793 -22.24 2.77 28.94
N ALA A 794 -22.28 1.66 29.65
CA ALA A 794 -22.69 1.59 31.06
C ALA A 794 -21.72 2.31 32.01
N VAL A 795 -20.43 2.34 31.68
CA VAL A 795 -19.41 3.07 32.44
C VAL A 795 -19.60 4.61 32.35
N GLN A 796 -20.45 5.11 31.44
CA GLN A 796 -20.72 6.55 31.25
C GLN A 796 -21.68 7.16 32.27
N ASN A 797 -22.46 6.36 33.02
CA ASN A 797 -23.44 6.86 34.01
C ASN A 797 -22.86 6.99 35.43
N GLU A 798 -21.56 6.69 35.62
CA GLU A 798 -20.90 6.77 36.94
C GLU A 798 -19.93 7.94 37.07
N TYR A 799 -19.86 8.87 36.11
CA TYR A 799 -19.04 10.10 36.24
C TYR A 799 -19.87 11.35 35.95
#